data_ecced884e30c408ae255913f5cd772e9
#
_entry.id   ecced884e30c408ae255913f5cd772e9
#
_cell.length_a   1.000
_cell.length_b   1.000
_cell.length_c   1.000
_cell.angle_alpha   90.00
_cell.angle_beta   90.00
_cell.angle_gamma   90.00
#
_symmetry.space_group_name_H-M   'P 1'
#
loop_
_entity.id
_entity.type
_entity.pdbx_description
1 polymer ?
#
loop_
_entity_poly.entity_id
_entity_poly.type
_entity_poly.pdbx_seq_one_letter_code
_entity_poly.pdbx_strand_id
1 'polypeptide(L)'
;MRRPAIYLSAFCILSGLTAQQPEPQALLGFTPASAMAELDLEKRFQAIPDPERMRKNMELLAARPHHVGSPYDKQNAEWILAQYKQWGWNAHIETFDVLFPTPKMRLLEMGGYRAKLEEPTLAVDPTSGQKDEQLPTYNAYSPDGDVTAPLIYVNYGVVEDYEQLASYGISVKGAIVLARYGHSWRGIKPKLAALHGAVGCIIYSDPADDGYTEDAVFPDGPMRPAGGVQRGSVLDAPLYPGDPLTPGIGAVPGAKRLKIEDAPSLPKIPTLPIGYADAQPLLAALQGPVAPKNWRGALPLTYRIGPSTEKVHLKLAFNWDLKPVRDVIATMPGTDEPDVWVLRANHYDGWVNGAEDPISGQVAMLEEARALGELAQAGWKPKRTIIYMSWDGEEPMLLGSTEWAEQHADELREHAAIYINSDSNGRGYLGASGSHTLEPLVNQVARVIEDPETKATAWQRWQAADLLHGDLKARKDAASRSDLRIGALGSGSDYSAFIDHLGIASLDVSYGGEDEGGIYHSIYDDFYWYTHFADTSFVYGRAMAQTDGTLVLRMAQADLLPYDFASLADTLHVYTGELKALLETRRSEAAERKSALALNAYALTSDPRHPMVAPPALETPPYLNFAPLDNALTALDKAAADYTRARKAADEKTIAADKLKAINEELIQAERKLTSAQGLPRRPWMEHLIYAPGWFTGYGAKTMPGPREAIEERRYADADSEIARVAHAIDDEAALVAHLATELEADERAAGSSSGGAR
;
A
#
# COMPACT_ATOMS: atom_id res chain seq x y z
N MET A 1 -37.79 -8.73 69.32
CA MET A 1 -36.39 -9.17 69.56
C MET A 1 -35.50 -8.49 68.48
N ARG A 2 -34.78 -7.45 68.89
CA ARG A 2 -33.92 -6.64 68.04
C ARG A 2 -32.53 -7.28 68.05
N ARG A 3 -31.94 -7.54 66.83
CA ARG A 3 -30.51 -7.89 66.67
C ARG A 3 -29.73 -6.63 66.30
N PRO A 4 -28.54 -6.41 66.88
CA PRO A 4 -27.73 -5.25 66.58
C PRO A 4 -26.89 -5.50 65.30
N ALA A 5 -26.78 -4.47 64.47
CA ALA A 5 -25.90 -4.43 63.31
C ALA A 5 -24.48 -4.05 63.78
N ILE A 6 -23.50 -4.86 63.42
CA ILE A 6 -22.07 -4.58 63.62
C ILE A 6 -21.59 -3.87 62.35
N TYR A 7 -21.17 -2.61 62.48
CA TYR A 7 -20.45 -1.89 61.43
C TYR A 7 -18.97 -2.26 61.48
N LEU A 8 -18.48 -2.95 60.45
CA LEU A 8 -17.04 -3.14 60.22
C LEU A 8 -16.54 -1.98 59.36
N SER A 9 -15.80 -1.05 59.92
CA SER A 9 -15.12 0.01 59.19
C SER A 9 -13.84 -0.59 58.55
N ALA A 10 -13.88 -0.78 57.24
CA ALA A 10 -12.67 -1.13 56.45
C ALA A 10 -11.84 0.15 56.23
N PHE A 11 -10.70 0.21 56.86
CA PHE A 11 -9.69 1.25 56.59
C PHE A 11 -8.97 0.84 55.28
N CYS A 12 -9.29 1.48 54.17
CA CYS A 12 -8.50 1.41 52.93
C CYS A 12 -7.23 2.22 53.11
N ILE A 13 -6.10 1.55 53.31
CA ILE A 13 -4.78 2.15 53.15
C ILE A 13 -4.56 2.30 51.63
N LEU A 14 -4.76 3.50 51.12
CA LEU A 14 -4.24 3.88 49.79
C LEU A 14 -2.71 3.97 49.91
N SER A 15 -2.01 2.90 49.62
CA SER A 15 -0.61 2.95 49.24
C SER A 15 -0.53 3.70 47.93
N GLY A 16 -0.07 4.94 47.94
CA GLY A 16 0.28 5.69 46.76
C GLY A 16 1.37 4.93 45.98
N LEU A 17 0.99 4.20 44.98
CA LEU A 17 1.86 3.83 43.88
C LEU A 17 2.17 5.15 43.13
N THR A 18 3.27 5.79 43.51
CA THR A 18 3.92 6.74 42.61
C THR A 18 4.25 5.94 41.34
N ALA A 19 3.46 6.14 40.30
CA ALA A 19 3.85 5.70 38.97
C ALA A 19 5.22 6.34 38.72
N GLN A 20 6.27 5.53 38.75
CA GLN A 20 7.58 5.90 38.25
C GLN A 20 7.33 6.32 36.81
N GLN A 21 7.55 7.59 36.48
CA GLN A 21 7.56 8.00 35.07
C GLN A 21 8.62 7.10 34.42
N PRO A 22 8.29 6.44 33.32
CA PRO A 22 9.30 5.67 32.58
C PRO A 22 10.46 6.62 32.28
N GLU A 23 11.68 6.16 32.54
CA GLU A 23 12.88 6.91 32.13
C GLU A 23 12.68 7.26 30.62
N PRO A 24 13.03 8.47 30.19
CA PRO A 24 12.88 8.85 28.78
C PRO A 24 13.62 7.82 27.95
N GLN A 25 12.88 7.08 27.13
CA GLN A 25 13.47 6.09 26.23
C GLN A 25 14.45 6.84 25.33
N ALA A 26 15.69 6.36 25.24
CA ALA A 26 16.70 6.99 24.40
C ALA A 26 16.17 7.15 22.97
N LEU A 27 16.33 8.33 22.39
CA LEU A 27 15.88 8.59 21.03
C LEU A 27 16.80 7.85 20.06
N LEU A 28 16.21 7.00 19.22
CA LEU A 28 16.93 6.11 18.32
C LEU A 28 17.77 6.92 17.32
N GLY A 29 19.08 6.66 17.28
CA GLY A 29 20.03 7.34 16.39
C GLY A 29 20.54 8.69 16.89
N PHE A 30 20.23 9.07 18.15
CA PHE A 30 20.66 10.34 18.73
C PHE A 30 21.48 10.13 19.99
N THR A 31 22.53 10.95 20.18
CA THR A 31 23.18 11.10 21.46
C THR A 31 22.24 11.83 22.44
N PRO A 32 22.47 11.76 23.78
CA PRO A 32 21.64 12.50 24.74
C PRO A 32 21.57 14.01 24.47
N ALA A 33 22.63 14.59 23.94
CA ALA A 33 22.70 16.03 23.63
C ALA A 33 21.90 16.39 22.36
N SER A 34 22.06 15.64 21.28
CA SER A 34 21.31 15.84 20.03
C SER A 34 19.83 15.49 20.19
N ALA A 35 19.50 14.48 21.00
CA ALA A 35 18.11 14.10 21.31
C ALA A 35 17.33 15.23 22.00
N MET A 36 17.94 15.99 22.91
CA MET A 36 17.27 17.14 23.53
C MET A 36 16.98 18.25 22.54
N ALA A 37 17.91 18.51 21.61
CA ALA A 37 17.71 19.48 20.55
C ALA A 37 16.63 19.06 19.56
N GLU A 38 16.59 17.77 19.21
CA GLU A 38 15.58 17.17 18.34
C GLU A 38 14.19 17.26 18.97
N LEU A 39 14.02 16.86 20.23
CA LEU A 39 12.72 16.93 20.90
C LEU A 39 12.18 18.36 21.03
N ASP A 40 13.05 19.38 21.17
CA ASP A 40 12.64 20.78 21.11
C ASP A 40 12.21 21.19 19.71
N LEU A 41 12.92 20.73 18.70
CA LEU A 41 12.60 20.96 17.29
C LEU A 41 11.25 20.30 16.92
N GLU A 42 11.05 19.04 17.26
CA GLU A 42 9.80 18.31 17.05
C GLU A 42 8.60 19.04 17.68
N LYS A 43 8.75 19.48 18.93
CA LYS A 43 7.71 20.23 19.63
C LYS A 43 7.35 21.54 18.92
N ARG A 44 8.34 22.25 18.40
CA ARG A 44 8.11 23.47 17.61
C ARG A 44 7.43 23.15 16.29
N PHE A 45 7.86 22.11 15.60
CA PHE A 45 7.27 21.63 14.36
C PHE A 45 5.80 21.24 14.55
N GLN A 46 5.51 20.39 15.53
CA GLN A 46 4.17 19.84 15.78
C GLN A 46 3.13 20.91 16.15
N ALA A 47 3.57 22.10 16.59
CA ALA A 47 2.69 23.23 16.89
C ALA A 47 2.23 24.02 15.65
N ILE A 48 2.81 23.78 14.46
CA ILE A 48 2.58 24.60 13.27
C ILE A 48 1.43 24.09 12.37
N PRO A 49 1.26 22.78 12.11
CA PRO A 49 0.20 22.28 11.22
C PRO A 49 -1.20 22.71 11.67
N ASP A 50 -2.00 23.23 10.73
CA ASP A 50 -3.28 23.87 10.99
C ASP A 50 -4.43 23.25 10.17
N PRO A 51 -5.42 22.64 10.83
CA PRO A 51 -6.59 22.03 10.19
C PRO A 51 -7.38 22.99 9.27
N GLU A 52 -7.49 24.26 9.63
CA GLU A 52 -8.25 25.22 8.83
C GLU A 52 -7.55 25.55 7.49
N ARG A 53 -6.22 25.50 7.43
CA ARG A 53 -5.50 25.62 6.16
C ARG A 53 -5.64 24.38 5.31
N MET A 54 -5.56 23.18 5.92
CA MET A 54 -5.80 21.92 5.21
C MET A 54 -7.19 21.91 4.57
N ARG A 55 -8.22 22.30 5.31
CA ARG A 55 -9.59 22.45 4.81
C ARG A 55 -9.67 23.36 3.59
N LYS A 56 -9.04 24.54 3.63
CA LYS A 56 -9.04 25.50 2.52
C LYS A 56 -8.27 24.99 1.32
N ASN A 57 -7.17 24.30 1.56
CA ASN A 57 -6.35 23.72 0.49
C ASN A 57 -7.10 22.57 -0.19
N MET A 58 -7.79 21.71 0.57
CA MET A 58 -8.64 20.65 0.00
C MET A 58 -9.79 21.24 -0.81
N GLU A 59 -10.49 22.25 -0.29
CA GLU A 59 -11.57 22.94 -1.01
C GLU A 59 -11.09 23.49 -2.36
N LEU A 60 -9.82 23.94 -2.43
CA LEU A 60 -9.21 24.39 -3.67
C LEU A 60 -8.79 23.21 -4.55
N LEU A 61 -8.00 22.28 -4.06
CA LEU A 61 -7.39 21.23 -4.88
C LEU A 61 -8.41 20.22 -5.41
N ALA A 62 -9.44 19.89 -4.61
CA ALA A 62 -10.54 19.00 -4.98
C ALA A 62 -11.75 19.72 -5.60
N ALA A 63 -11.66 21.01 -5.94
CA ALA A 63 -12.78 21.79 -6.45
C ALA A 63 -13.32 21.29 -7.80
N ARG A 64 -12.51 20.63 -8.61
CA ARG A 64 -12.82 20.14 -9.96
C ARG A 64 -12.10 18.82 -10.23
N PRO A 65 -12.62 18.00 -11.16
CA PRO A 65 -11.90 16.82 -11.64
C PRO A 65 -10.50 17.18 -12.16
N HIS A 66 -9.48 16.43 -11.72
CA HIS A 66 -8.07 16.72 -12.00
C HIS A 66 -7.25 15.47 -12.34
N HIS A 67 -7.74 14.71 -13.33
CA HIS A 67 -7.00 13.57 -13.86
C HIS A 67 -5.79 13.99 -14.69
N VAL A 68 -4.84 13.08 -14.87
CA VAL A 68 -3.63 13.25 -15.70
C VAL A 68 -3.89 14.02 -16.99
N GLY A 69 -3.11 15.09 -17.17
CA GLY A 69 -3.13 15.94 -18.35
C GLY A 69 -4.38 16.82 -18.49
N SER A 70 -5.26 16.87 -17.50
CA SER A 70 -6.40 17.80 -17.51
C SER A 70 -5.94 19.23 -17.23
N PRO A 71 -6.73 20.26 -17.63
CA PRO A 71 -6.37 21.64 -17.32
C PRO A 71 -6.31 21.94 -15.81
N TYR A 72 -7.19 21.31 -15.00
CA TYR A 72 -7.20 21.55 -13.56
C TYR A 72 -6.06 20.85 -12.84
N ASP A 73 -5.68 19.67 -13.27
CA ASP A 73 -4.46 18.98 -12.84
C ASP A 73 -3.22 19.86 -13.00
N LYS A 74 -3.03 20.44 -14.19
CA LYS A 74 -1.96 21.42 -14.42
C LYS A 74 -2.02 22.63 -13.47
N GLN A 75 -3.23 23.15 -13.20
CA GLN A 75 -3.40 24.28 -12.26
C GLN A 75 -3.02 23.88 -10.84
N ASN A 76 -3.38 22.65 -10.41
CA ASN A 76 -2.99 22.12 -9.11
C ASN A 76 -1.47 21.99 -9.01
N ALA A 77 -0.79 21.42 -10.01
CA ALA A 77 0.69 21.36 -10.05
C ALA A 77 1.34 22.74 -9.93
N GLU A 78 0.87 23.71 -10.72
CA GLU A 78 1.39 25.09 -10.69
C GLU A 78 1.12 25.79 -9.35
N TRP A 79 -0.02 25.51 -8.71
CA TRP A 79 -0.34 26.04 -7.39
C TRP A 79 0.55 25.40 -6.30
N ILE A 80 0.70 24.09 -6.29
CA ILE A 80 1.57 23.36 -5.36
C ILE A 80 3.01 23.85 -5.48
N LEU A 81 3.54 23.98 -6.70
CA LEU A 81 4.86 24.56 -6.96
C LEU A 81 5.02 25.95 -6.36
N ALA A 82 4.00 26.81 -6.51
CA ALA A 82 4.02 28.16 -5.97
C ALA A 82 4.05 28.17 -4.44
N GLN A 83 3.32 27.23 -3.78
CA GLN A 83 3.35 27.10 -2.33
C GLN A 83 4.74 26.68 -1.82
N TYR A 84 5.36 25.66 -2.39
CA TYR A 84 6.72 25.24 -2.02
C TYR A 84 7.72 26.39 -2.15
N LYS A 85 7.69 27.12 -3.27
CA LYS A 85 8.56 28.30 -3.47
C LYS A 85 8.32 29.40 -2.44
N GLN A 86 7.06 29.66 -2.09
CA GLN A 86 6.69 30.64 -1.07
C GLN A 86 7.24 30.28 0.31
N TRP A 87 7.31 28.99 0.64
CA TRP A 87 7.85 28.51 1.90
C TRP A 87 9.38 28.37 1.91
N GLY A 88 10.04 28.71 0.79
CA GLY A 88 11.50 28.77 0.70
C GLY A 88 12.17 27.50 0.20
N TRP A 89 11.39 26.54 -0.33
CA TRP A 89 11.92 25.34 -0.97
C TRP A 89 12.48 25.65 -2.37
N ASN A 90 13.53 24.94 -2.77
CA ASN A 90 13.97 24.90 -4.15
C ASN A 90 13.09 23.92 -4.93
N ALA A 91 12.07 24.45 -5.63
CA ALA A 91 11.07 23.62 -6.25
C ALA A 91 10.93 23.84 -7.76
N HIS A 92 10.63 22.76 -8.48
CA HIS A 92 10.40 22.75 -9.93
C HIS A 92 9.38 21.65 -10.29
N ILE A 93 8.93 21.65 -11.55
CA ILE A 93 8.12 20.58 -12.12
C ILE A 93 9.00 19.79 -13.08
N GLU A 94 9.01 18.47 -12.92
CA GLU A 94 9.45 17.52 -13.95
C GLU A 94 8.27 17.00 -14.74
N THR A 95 8.47 16.69 -16.02
CA THR A 95 7.37 16.30 -16.90
C THR A 95 7.75 15.07 -17.70
N PHE A 96 6.86 14.08 -17.70
CA PHE A 96 6.98 12.83 -18.45
C PHE A 96 5.79 12.71 -19.41
N ASP A 97 6.04 12.18 -20.62
CA ASP A 97 4.98 11.94 -21.61
C ASP A 97 4.56 10.46 -21.56
N VAL A 98 3.46 10.17 -20.90
CA VAL A 98 3.01 8.81 -20.62
C VAL A 98 1.77 8.43 -21.43
N LEU A 99 1.58 7.14 -21.71
CA LEU A 99 0.37 6.64 -22.32
C LEU A 99 -0.80 6.70 -21.32
N PHE A 100 -1.80 7.51 -21.60
CA PHE A 100 -3.01 7.59 -20.78
C PHE A 100 -4.27 7.51 -21.66
N PRO A 101 -4.86 6.31 -21.82
CA PRO A 101 -6.05 6.14 -22.65
C PRO A 101 -7.29 6.71 -21.97
N THR A 102 -8.03 7.56 -22.72
CA THR A 102 -9.28 8.16 -22.27
C THR A 102 -10.47 7.60 -23.06
N PRO A 103 -11.67 7.42 -22.46
CA PRO A 103 -12.77 6.75 -23.12
C PRO A 103 -13.38 7.60 -24.25
N LYS A 104 -13.53 6.97 -25.41
CA LYS A 104 -14.19 7.54 -26.62
C LYS A 104 -15.59 6.99 -26.81
N MET A 105 -15.79 5.71 -26.50
CA MET A 105 -17.10 5.04 -26.61
C MET A 105 -17.22 3.97 -25.53
N ARG A 106 -18.40 3.91 -24.91
CA ARG A 106 -18.79 2.86 -23.97
C ARG A 106 -20.22 2.44 -24.26
N LEU A 107 -20.46 1.15 -24.46
CA LEU A 107 -21.77 0.56 -24.65
C LEU A 107 -21.84 -0.78 -23.91
N LEU A 108 -22.91 -0.98 -23.18
CA LEU A 108 -23.28 -2.24 -22.56
C LEU A 108 -24.77 -2.47 -22.70
N GLU A 109 -25.11 -3.54 -23.40
CA GLU A 109 -26.51 -3.91 -23.71
C GLU A 109 -26.73 -5.40 -23.51
N MET A 110 -27.94 -5.79 -23.10
CA MET A 110 -28.37 -7.19 -23.00
C MET A 110 -29.87 -7.28 -23.27
N GLY A 111 -30.25 -7.93 -24.37
CA GLY A 111 -31.63 -7.98 -24.78
C GLY A 111 -32.22 -6.57 -25.03
N GLY A 112 -33.30 -6.24 -24.33
CA GLY A 112 -33.90 -4.90 -24.39
C GLY A 112 -33.36 -3.90 -23.37
N TYR A 113 -32.36 -4.30 -22.53
CA TYR A 113 -31.75 -3.47 -21.52
C TYR A 113 -30.49 -2.81 -22.06
N ARG A 114 -30.32 -1.52 -21.75
CA ARG A 114 -29.09 -0.75 -22.00
C ARG A 114 -28.63 -0.11 -20.69
N ALA A 115 -27.40 -0.34 -20.29
CA ALA A 115 -26.78 0.25 -19.10
C ALA A 115 -26.67 1.77 -19.24
N LYS A 116 -26.89 2.48 -18.15
CA LYS A 116 -26.83 3.95 -18.14
C LYS A 116 -25.38 4.43 -18.22
N LEU A 117 -24.46 3.76 -17.53
CA LEU A 117 -23.04 4.08 -17.46
C LEU A 117 -22.78 5.53 -17.00
N GLU A 118 -23.66 6.06 -16.18
CA GLU A 118 -23.61 7.43 -15.65
C GLU A 118 -23.87 7.42 -14.15
N GLU A 119 -23.17 8.27 -13.45
CA GLU A 119 -23.39 8.54 -12.04
C GLU A 119 -24.32 9.74 -11.90
N PRO A 120 -25.39 9.62 -11.11
CA PRO A 120 -26.36 10.72 -10.93
C PRO A 120 -25.73 11.90 -10.17
N THR A 121 -25.95 13.12 -10.66
CA THR A 121 -25.69 14.34 -9.90
C THR A 121 -26.65 14.45 -8.72
N LEU A 122 -26.14 14.80 -7.55
CA LEU A 122 -26.91 14.97 -6.32
C LEU A 122 -27.18 16.45 -6.04
N ALA A 123 -28.43 16.78 -5.75
CA ALA A 123 -28.83 18.17 -5.54
C ALA A 123 -28.20 18.83 -4.31
N VAL A 124 -27.86 18.03 -3.29
CA VAL A 124 -27.21 18.48 -2.04
C VAL A 124 -25.70 18.64 -2.21
N ASP A 125 -25.14 18.08 -3.25
CA ASP A 125 -23.74 18.11 -3.56
C ASP A 125 -23.52 18.70 -4.97
N PRO A 126 -23.26 20.02 -5.07
CA PRO A 126 -23.05 20.68 -6.36
C PRO A 126 -21.80 20.16 -7.11
N THR A 127 -20.81 19.65 -6.38
CA THR A 127 -19.53 19.18 -6.95
C THR A 127 -19.76 17.93 -7.81
N SER A 128 -20.66 17.03 -7.42
CA SER A 128 -21.06 15.86 -8.22
C SER A 128 -21.62 16.19 -9.61
N GLY A 129 -21.98 17.45 -9.84
CA GLY A 129 -22.49 17.96 -11.13
C GLY A 129 -21.44 18.51 -12.09
N GLN A 130 -20.17 18.58 -11.69
CA GLN A 130 -19.11 19.13 -12.52
C GLN A 130 -18.67 18.15 -13.61
N LYS A 131 -19.05 18.43 -14.87
CA LYS A 131 -18.84 17.49 -15.99
C LYS A 131 -17.81 17.95 -17.03
N ASP A 132 -17.35 19.18 -16.98
CA ASP A 132 -16.53 19.76 -18.07
C ASP A 132 -15.16 19.06 -18.21
N GLU A 133 -14.54 18.62 -17.10
CA GLU A 133 -13.26 17.89 -17.08
C GLU A 133 -13.41 16.46 -16.56
N GLN A 134 -14.63 16.05 -16.22
CA GLN A 134 -14.90 14.74 -15.67
C GLN A 134 -14.80 13.65 -16.73
N LEU A 135 -13.88 12.69 -16.54
CA LEU A 135 -13.88 11.48 -17.32
C LEU A 135 -15.10 10.61 -16.93
N PRO A 136 -15.79 10.03 -17.90
CA PRO A 136 -16.88 9.12 -17.62
C PRO A 136 -16.38 7.84 -16.91
N THR A 137 -17.32 7.02 -16.41
CA THR A 137 -16.98 5.75 -15.75
C THR A 137 -16.29 4.79 -16.72
N TYR A 138 -15.08 4.33 -16.42
CA TYR A 138 -14.31 3.40 -17.26
C TYR A 138 -13.18 2.74 -16.47
N ASN A 139 -12.58 1.71 -17.04
CA ASN A 139 -11.29 1.20 -16.58
C ASN A 139 -10.19 1.64 -17.55
N ALA A 140 -9.21 2.40 -17.05
CA ALA A 140 -8.06 2.80 -17.86
C ALA A 140 -7.26 1.57 -18.29
N TYR A 141 -6.66 1.67 -19.49
CA TYR A 141 -5.95 0.59 -20.19
C TYR A 141 -6.80 -0.62 -20.61
N SER A 142 -8.11 -0.59 -20.40
CA SER A 142 -8.96 -1.56 -21.09
C SER A 142 -8.75 -1.46 -22.60
N PRO A 143 -8.51 -2.57 -23.32
CA PRO A 143 -8.38 -2.51 -24.77
C PRO A 143 -9.71 -2.15 -25.44
N ASP A 144 -9.63 -1.61 -26.66
CA ASP A 144 -10.77 -1.49 -27.54
C ASP A 144 -11.38 -2.88 -27.80
N GLY A 145 -12.70 -2.95 -27.92
CA GLY A 145 -13.38 -4.20 -28.18
C GLY A 145 -14.84 -4.03 -28.57
N ASP A 146 -15.35 -5.00 -29.35
CA ASP A 146 -16.75 -5.09 -29.78
C ASP A 146 -17.15 -6.56 -29.73
N VAL A 147 -17.68 -6.99 -28.55
CA VAL A 147 -17.91 -8.40 -28.25
C VAL A 147 -19.36 -8.66 -27.86
N THR A 148 -19.94 -9.76 -28.36
CA THR A 148 -21.29 -10.20 -28.00
C THR A 148 -21.26 -11.66 -27.58
N ALA A 149 -21.49 -11.93 -26.29
CA ALA A 149 -21.34 -13.25 -25.71
C ALA A 149 -22.30 -13.49 -24.53
N PRO A 150 -22.55 -14.74 -24.13
CA PRO A 150 -23.29 -15.03 -22.90
C PRO A 150 -22.54 -14.48 -21.68
N LEU A 151 -23.29 -14.13 -20.63
CA LEU A 151 -22.75 -13.63 -19.36
C LEU A 151 -22.62 -14.76 -18.35
N ILE A 152 -21.53 -14.79 -17.61
CA ILE A 152 -21.25 -15.70 -16.49
C ILE A 152 -20.80 -14.88 -15.29
N TYR A 153 -21.41 -15.12 -14.14
CA TYR A 153 -21.03 -14.53 -12.86
C TYR A 153 -19.86 -15.33 -12.25
N VAL A 154 -18.80 -14.62 -11.86
CA VAL A 154 -17.56 -15.21 -11.40
C VAL A 154 -17.17 -14.76 -9.99
N ASN A 155 -18.14 -14.30 -9.18
CA ASN A 155 -17.89 -13.78 -7.84
C ASN A 155 -16.85 -12.63 -7.87
N TYR A 156 -15.73 -12.73 -7.16
CA TYR A 156 -14.63 -11.76 -7.20
C TYR A 156 -13.65 -11.99 -8.37
N GLY A 157 -13.78 -13.08 -9.11
CA GLY A 157 -12.90 -13.41 -10.25
C GLY A 157 -11.46 -13.72 -9.84
N VAL A 158 -11.26 -14.29 -8.64
CA VAL A 158 -9.98 -14.78 -8.14
C VAL A 158 -9.76 -16.25 -8.52
N VAL A 159 -8.56 -16.79 -8.28
CA VAL A 159 -8.18 -18.16 -8.70
C VAL A 159 -9.16 -19.20 -8.19
N GLU A 160 -9.54 -19.12 -6.92
CA GLU A 160 -10.45 -20.05 -6.25
C GLU A 160 -11.86 -20.04 -6.86
N ASP A 161 -12.30 -18.88 -7.36
CA ASP A 161 -13.60 -18.76 -8.03
C ASP A 161 -13.63 -19.53 -9.35
N TYR A 162 -12.57 -19.50 -10.13
CA TYR A 162 -12.46 -20.30 -11.37
C TYR A 162 -12.36 -21.79 -11.09
N GLU A 163 -11.67 -22.19 -10.03
CA GLU A 163 -11.67 -23.58 -9.54
C GLU A 163 -13.08 -24.04 -9.13
N GLN A 164 -13.82 -23.17 -8.44
CA GLN A 164 -15.21 -23.42 -8.06
C GLN A 164 -16.12 -23.57 -9.30
N LEU A 165 -15.97 -22.70 -10.32
CA LEU A 165 -16.70 -22.82 -11.60
C LEU A 165 -16.40 -24.16 -12.28
N ALA A 166 -15.15 -24.57 -12.33
CA ALA A 166 -14.75 -25.84 -12.90
C ALA A 166 -15.42 -27.03 -12.18
N SER A 167 -15.62 -26.95 -10.86
CA SER A 167 -16.33 -27.96 -10.09
C SER A 167 -17.81 -28.11 -10.45
N TYR A 168 -18.42 -27.03 -10.97
CA TYR A 168 -19.78 -27.05 -11.55
C TYR A 168 -19.81 -27.44 -13.03
N GLY A 169 -18.67 -27.70 -13.65
CA GLY A 169 -18.56 -27.94 -15.09
C GLY A 169 -18.82 -26.71 -15.95
N ILE A 170 -18.67 -25.52 -15.36
CA ILE A 170 -18.92 -24.25 -16.03
C ILE A 170 -17.58 -23.66 -16.51
N SER A 171 -17.50 -23.33 -17.80
CA SER A 171 -16.34 -22.69 -18.41
C SER A 171 -16.71 -21.29 -18.88
N VAL A 172 -15.85 -20.30 -18.62
CA VAL A 172 -16.00 -18.92 -19.10
C VAL A 172 -15.47 -18.72 -20.50
N LYS A 173 -14.93 -19.77 -21.14
CA LYS A 173 -14.36 -19.65 -22.51
C LYS A 173 -15.41 -19.16 -23.51
N GLY A 174 -15.08 -18.03 -24.15
CA GLY A 174 -15.97 -17.36 -25.11
C GLY A 174 -17.15 -16.60 -24.46
N ALA A 175 -17.18 -16.44 -23.15
CA ALA A 175 -18.19 -15.67 -22.42
C ALA A 175 -17.64 -14.28 -22.02
N ILE A 176 -18.54 -13.37 -21.69
CA ILE A 176 -18.24 -12.17 -20.90
C ILE A 176 -18.42 -12.58 -19.44
N VAL A 177 -17.47 -12.19 -18.57
CA VAL A 177 -17.59 -12.41 -17.13
C VAL A 177 -18.12 -11.17 -16.42
N LEU A 178 -18.89 -11.37 -15.34
CA LEU A 178 -19.30 -10.33 -14.39
C LEU A 178 -18.65 -10.64 -13.05
N ALA A 179 -17.75 -9.76 -12.59
CA ALA A 179 -17.03 -9.89 -11.34
C ALA A 179 -17.40 -8.77 -10.36
N ARG A 180 -17.28 -9.06 -9.05
CA ARG A 180 -17.36 -8.05 -7.98
C ARG A 180 -15.99 -7.40 -7.78
N TYR A 181 -15.96 -6.14 -7.34
CA TYR A 181 -14.78 -5.55 -6.72
C TYR A 181 -14.46 -6.26 -5.38
N GLY A 182 -13.21 -6.14 -4.93
CA GLY A 182 -12.76 -6.79 -3.70
C GLY A 182 -11.95 -8.07 -3.92
N HIS A 183 -11.28 -8.54 -2.87
CA HIS A 183 -10.45 -9.74 -2.77
C HIS A 183 -9.20 -9.78 -3.68
N SER A 184 -9.05 -8.86 -4.61
CA SER A 184 -7.86 -8.70 -5.44
C SER A 184 -7.83 -7.32 -6.10
N TRP A 185 -6.67 -6.90 -6.57
CA TRP A 185 -6.53 -5.79 -7.50
C TRP A 185 -7.50 -5.94 -8.69
N ARG A 186 -8.11 -4.82 -9.12
CA ARG A 186 -9.12 -4.86 -10.19
C ARG A 186 -8.58 -5.41 -11.51
N GLY A 187 -7.30 -5.18 -11.85
CA GLY A 187 -6.65 -5.71 -13.05
C GLY A 187 -6.47 -7.23 -13.06
N ILE A 188 -6.48 -7.89 -11.89
CA ILE A 188 -6.45 -9.37 -11.80
C ILE A 188 -7.72 -9.99 -12.39
N LYS A 189 -8.85 -9.32 -12.28
CA LYS A 189 -10.15 -9.84 -12.78
C LYS A 189 -10.13 -10.07 -14.29
N PRO A 190 -9.81 -9.08 -15.16
CA PRO A 190 -9.66 -9.33 -16.60
C PRO A 190 -8.44 -10.21 -16.94
N LYS A 191 -7.35 -10.16 -16.17
CA LYS A 191 -6.18 -11.05 -16.35
C LYS A 191 -6.58 -12.51 -16.22
N LEU A 192 -7.21 -12.90 -15.11
CA LEU A 192 -7.67 -14.28 -14.88
C LEU A 192 -8.79 -14.68 -15.86
N ALA A 193 -9.73 -13.77 -16.13
CA ALA A 193 -10.77 -14.02 -17.10
C ALA A 193 -10.19 -14.37 -18.49
N ALA A 194 -9.23 -13.59 -18.97
CA ALA A 194 -8.54 -13.84 -20.22
C ALA A 194 -7.76 -15.16 -20.23
N LEU A 195 -7.06 -15.50 -19.13
CA LEU A 195 -6.36 -16.78 -18.99
C LEU A 195 -7.31 -17.98 -19.06
N HIS A 196 -8.57 -17.82 -18.61
CA HIS A 196 -9.63 -18.83 -18.73
C HIS A 196 -10.42 -18.74 -20.04
N GLY A 197 -10.02 -17.84 -20.97
CA GLY A 197 -10.57 -17.73 -22.32
C GLY A 197 -11.86 -16.90 -22.43
N ALA A 198 -12.20 -16.08 -21.42
CA ALA A 198 -13.26 -15.08 -21.55
C ALA A 198 -12.92 -14.03 -22.61
N VAL A 199 -13.94 -13.38 -23.18
CA VAL A 199 -13.80 -12.38 -24.26
C VAL A 199 -14.12 -10.95 -23.81
N GLY A 200 -14.55 -10.76 -22.55
CA GLY A 200 -14.81 -9.47 -21.93
C GLY A 200 -15.01 -9.62 -20.43
N CYS A 201 -14.83 -8.54 -19.70
CA CYS A 201 -14.99 -8.46 -18.26
C CYS A 201 -15.82 -7.25 -17.87
N ILE A 202 -16.80 -7.44 -16.99
CA ILE A 202 -17.57 -6.36 -16.38
C ILE A 202 -17.33 -6.45 -14.89
N ILE A 203 -17.04 -5.31 -14.25
CA ILE A 203 -16.74 -5.27 -12.81
C ILE A 203 -17.78 -4.35 -12.13
N TYR A 204 -18.28 -4.75 -10.96
CA TYR A 204 -19.22 -3.92 -10.19
C TYR A 204 -18.95 -3.99 -8.71
N SER A 205 -19.27 -2.93 -7.97
CA SER A 205 -19.35 -2.95 -6.51
C SER A 205 -20.69 -3.53 -6.07
N ASP A 206 -20.66 -4.61 -5.29
CA ASP A 206 -21.89 -5.15 -4.71
C ASP A 206 -22.20 -4.41 -3.41
N PRO A 207 -23.48 -4.06 -3.13
CA PRO A 207 -23.81 -3.38 -1.88
C PRO A 207 -23.55 -4.18 -0.59
N ALA A 208 -23.12 -5.43 -0.72
CA ALA A 208 -22.59 -6.21 0.39
C ALA A 208 -21.15 -5.82 0.76
N ASP A 209 -20.43 -5.13 -0.10
CA ASP A 209 -19.01 -4.84 0.06
C ASP A 209 -18.74 -3.36 0.41
N ASP A 210 -19.50 -2.42 -0.23
CA ASP A 210 -19.30 -0.98 -0.03
C ASP A 210 -20.62 -0.16 -0.14
N GLY A 211 -21.77 -0.79 0.08
CA GLY A 211 -23.10 -0.17 -0.08
C GLY A 211 -23.98 -0.25 1.17
N TYR A 212 -25.29 -0.28 0.96
CA TYR A 212 -26.33 -0.15 2.00
C TYR A 212 -26.36 -1.25 3.07
N THR A 213 -25.55 -2.28 2.97
CA THR A 213 -25.43 -3.29 4.05
C THR A 213 -24.44 -2.88 5.12
N GLU A 214 -23.50 -2.00 4.80
CA GLU A 214 -22.51 -1.51 5.73
C GLU A 214 -23.05 -0.29 6.50
N ASP A 215 -23.60 0.72 5.79
CA ASP A 215 -24.24 1.89 6.38
C ASP A 215 -25.18 2.56 5.35
N ALA A 216 -25.79 3.70 5.70
CA ALA A 216 -26.59 4.51 4.80
C ALA A 216 -25.76 4.97 3.60
N VAL A 217 -26.40 5.00 2.42
CA VAL A 217 -25.72 5.42 1.19
C VAL A 217 -25.71 6.94 1.04
N PHE A 218 -24.69 7.45 0.38
CA PHE A 218 -24.57 8.87 0.06
C PHE A 218 -25.79 9.38 -0.76
N PRO A 219 -26.39 10.53 -0.43
CA PRO A 219 -25.88 11.55 0.51
C PRO A 219 -26.37 11.43 1.97
N ASP A 220 -27.18 10.41 2.31
CA ASP A 220 -27.72 10.23 3.69
C ASP A 220 -26.67 9.59 4.63
N GLY A 221 -25.61 8.98 4.09
CA GLY A 221 -24.50 8.36 4.79
C GLY A 221 -23.30 8.18 3.87
N PRO A 222 -22.23 7.48 4.31
CA PRO A 222 -20.95 7.46 3.63
C PRO A 222 -20.88 6.44 2.47
N MET A 223 -21.82 5.49 2.37
CA MET A 223 -21.67 4.34 1.49
C MET A 223 -22.08 4.62 0.05
N ARG A 224 -21.64 3.75 -0.87
CA ARG A 224 -21.85 3.88 -2.32
C ARG A 224 -23.31 3.84 -2.70
N PRO A 225 -23.84 4.88 -3.40
CA PRO A 225 -25.19 4.84 -3.95
C PRO A 225 -25.26 3.94 -5.18
N ALA A 226 -26.46 3.52 -5.56
CA ALA A 226 -26.69 2.52 -6.60
C ALA A 226 -26.08 2.86 -7.97
N GLY A 227 -25.97 4.14 -8.30
CA GLY A 227 -25.33 4.63 -9.52
C GLY A 227 -23.85 4.87 -9.41
N GLY A 228 -23.27 4.84 -8.20
CA GLY A 228 -21.84 5.09 -7.98
C GLY A 228 -20.97 3.99 -8.61
N VAL A 229 -19.89 4.39 -9.27
CA VAL A 229 -19.03 3.50 -10.04
C VAL A 229 -17.58 3.70 -9.61
N GLN A 230 -16.91 2.63 -9.22
CA GLN A 230 -15.46 2.65 -9.01
C GLN A 230 -14.75 2.65 -10.37
N ARG A 231 -14.11 3.78 -10.73
CA ARG A 231 -13.17 3.85 -11.85
C ARG A 231 -11.89 3.09 -11.49
N GLY A 232 -10.91 3.15 -12.33
CA GLY A 232 -9.56 2.68 -12.00
C GLY A 232 -8.86 2.00 -13.17
N SER A 233 -7.55 1.85 -13.05
CA SER A 233 -6.72 1.14 -14.00
C SER A 233 -6.92 -0.37 -13.91
N VAL A 234 -6.80 -1.06 -15.04
CA VAL A 234 -6.72 -2.53 -15.14
C VAL A 234 -5.40 -2.99 -15.74
N LEU A 235 -4.39 -2.11 -15.72
CA LEU A 235 -3.02 -2.46 -16.08
C LEU A 235 -2.53 -3.63 -15.21
N ASP A 236 -1.64 -4.49 -15.70
CA ASP A 236 -1.06 -5.60 -14.93
C ASP A 236 0.04 -5.09 -13.99
N ALA A 237 -0.34 -4.36 -12.94
CA ALA A 237 0.57 -3.77 -11.96
C ALA A 237 1.56 -4.77 -11.34
N PRO A 238 1.18 -6.03 -11.01
CA PRO A 238 2.15 -7.02 -10.54
C PRO A 238 3.26 -7.34 -11.52
N LEU A 239 3.05 -7.09 -12.81
CA LEU A 239 4.08 -7.27 -13.83
C LEU A 239 4.99 -6.04 -13.93
N TYR A 240 4.39 -4.86 -14.04
CA TYR A 240 5.07 -3.58 -14.19
C TYR A 240 4.06 -2.42 -13.99
N PRO A 241 4.28 -1.52 -13.02
CA PRO A 241 3.61 -0.22 -12.94
C PRO A 241 4.29 0.78 -13.89
N GLY A 242 3.86 2.05 -13.91
CA GLY A 242 4.43 3.08 -14.79
C GLY A 242 3.93 3.02 -16.23
N ASP A 243 4.54 3.80 -17.10
CA ASP A 243 4.14 3.86 -18.51
C ASP A 243 4.36 2.53 -19.23
N PRO A 244 3.32 1.85 -19.72
CA PRO A 244 3.45 0.55 -20.37
C PRO A 244 4.32 0.57 -21.63
N LEU A 245 4.67 1.74 -22.15
CA LEU A 245 5.51 1.89 -23.32
C LEU A 245 7.00 2.10 -23.01
N THR A 246 7.36 2.43 -21.79
CA THR A 246 8.75 2.73 -21.38
C THR A 246 9.25 1.91 -20.18
N PRO A 247 8.92 0.60 -20.05
CA PRO A 247 9.27 -0.14 -18.84
C PRO A 247 10.80 -0.14 -18.59
N GLY A 248 11.20 0.31 -17.38
CA GLY A 248 12.59 0.37 -16.94
C GLY A 248 13.37 1.60 -17.38
N ILE A 249 12.71 2.60 -17.99
CA ILE A 249 13.34 3.87 -18.37
C ILE A 249 12.33 5.01 -18.28
N GLY A 250 12.72 6.18 -17.77
CA GLY A 250 11.83 7.33 -17.69
C GLY A 250 11.24 7.75 -19.04
N ALA A 251 9.95 8.08 -19.07
CA ALA A 251 9.19 8.50 -20.25
C ALA A 251 9.50 9.94 -20.70
N VAL A 252 10.77 10.31 -20.74
CA VAL A 252 11.25 11.63 -21.16
C VAL A 252 11.12 11.82 -22.68
N PRO A 253 11.18 13.06 -23.19
CA PRO A 253 11.20 13.34 -24.62
C PRO A 253 12.34 12.59 -25.33
N GLY A 254 11.98 11.76 -26.32
CA GLY A 254 12.94 10.95 -27.08
C GLY A 254 13.25 9.57 -26.48
N ALA A 255 12.63 9.18 -25.38
CA ALA A 255 12.72 7.82 -24.83
C ALA A 255 12.28 6.78 -25.86
N LYS A 256 12.94 5.63 -25.84
CA LYS A 256 12.59 4.49 -26.73
C LYS A 256 11.32 3.83 -26.18
N ARG A 257 10.23 3.92 -26.93
CA ARG A 257 8.93 3.35 -26.57
C ARG A 257 8.66 2.03 -27.25
N LEU A 258 8.00 1.13 -26.52
CA LEU A 258 7.35 -0.04 -27.11
C LEU A 258 6.17 0.42 -27.98
N LYS A 259 5.73 -0.47 -28.88
CA LYS A 259 4.41 -0.30 -29.48
C LYS A 259 3.33 -0.78 -28.52
N ILE A 260 2.13 -0.27 -28.65
CA ILE A 260 0.97 -0.64 -27.80
C ILE A 260 0.74 -2.16 -27.84
N GLU A 261 0.81 -2.77 -29.03
CA GLU A 261 0.64 -4.22 -29.22
C GLU A 261 1.71 -5.07 -28.54
N ASP A 262 2.90 -4.50 -28.29
CA ASP A 262 4.05 -5.16 -27.68
C ASP A 262 4.16 -4.93 -26.17
N ALA A 263 3.32 -4.03 -25.60
CA ALA A 263 3.32 -3.70 -24.18
C ALA A 263 2.74 -4.87 -23.33
N PRO A 264 3.54 -5.52 -22.47
CA PRO A 264 3.14 -6.76 -21.82
C PRO A 264 2.14 -6.55 -20.69
N SER A 265 2.13 -5.37 -20.05
CA SER A 265 1.26 -5.03 -18.92
C SER A 265 -0.18 -4.65 -19.36
N LEU A 266 -0.42 -4.43 -20.66
CA LEU A 266 -1.75 -4.12 -21.16
C LEU A 266 -2.69 -5.33 -21.13
N PRO A 267 -3.93 -5.20 -20.59
CA PRO A 267 -4.94 -6.26 -20.57
C PRO A 267 -5.30 -6.77 -21.98
N LYS A 268 -5.86 -7.97 -22.04
CA LYS A 268 -6.11 -8.66 -23.31
C LYS A 268 -7.60 -8.66 -23.74
N ILE A 269 -8.50 -8.29 -22.85
CA ILE A 269 -9.96 -8.29 -23.10
C ILE A 269 -10.60 -6.98 -22.64
N PRO A 270 -11.63 -6.46 -23.35
CA PRO A 270 -12.33 -5.24 -22.95
C PRO A 270 -12.95 -5.39 -21.57
N THR A 271 -12.75 -4.35 -20.74
CA THR A 271 -13.15 -4.33 -19.32
C THR A 271 -13.89 -3.04 -19.00
N LEU A 272 -15.04 -3.14 -18.32
CA LEU A 272 -15.90 -1.99 -18.00
C LEU A 272 -16.40 -2.07 -16.55
N PRO A 273 -16.24 -0.99 -15.74
CA PRO A 273 -16.86 -0.89 -14.43
C PRO A 273 -18.29 -0.35 -14.55
N ILE A 274 -19.21 -0.86 -13.71
CA ILE A 274 -20.59 -0.41 -13.63
C ILE A 274 -21.06 -0.28 -12.18
N GLY A 275 -22.05 0.57 -11.92
CA GLY A 275 -22.74 0.61 -10.63
C GLY A 275 -23.66 -0.61 -10.43
N TYR A 276 -24.02 -0.90 -9.18
CA TYR A 276 -24.91 -2.04 -8.90
C TYR A 276 -26.34 -1.85 -9.42
N ALA A 277 -26.77 -0.62 -9.72
CA ALA A 277 -28.01 -0.39 -10.43
C ALA A 277 -27.99 -0.99 -11.85
N ASP A 278 -26.86 -0.91 -12.57
CA ASP A 278 -26.67 -1.50 -13.89
C ASP A 278 -26.34 -3.00 -13.81
N ALA A 279 -25.70 -3.46 -12.71
CA ALA A 279 -25.39 -4.88 -12.51
C ALA A 279 -26.64 -5.72 -12.19
N GLN A 280 -27.62 -5.17 -11.46
CA GLN A 280 -28.81 -5.89 -11.01
C GLN A 280 -29.61 -6.53 -12.17
N PRO A 281 -29.97 -5.85 -13.27
CA PRO A 281 -30.66 -6.49 -14.39
C PRO A 281 -29.82 -7.55 -15.11
N LEU A 282 -28.49 -7.40 -15.15
CA LEU A 282 -27.59 -8.38 -15.73
C LEU A 282 -27.57 -9.67 -14.88
N LEU A 283 -27.44 -9.53 -13.56
CA LEU A 283 -27.50 -10.66 -12.61
C LEU A 283 -28.85 -11.36 -12.61
N ALA A 284 -29.95 -10.61 -12.71
CA ALA A 284 -31.30 -11.15 -12.75
C ALA A 284 -31.57 -12.03 -14.01
N ALA A 285 -30.86 -11.78 -15.11
CA ALA A 285 -30.96 -12.54 -16.35
C ALA A 285 -30.19 -13.86 -16.35
N LEU A 286 -29.34 -14.10 -15.38
CA LEU A 286 -28.54 -15.31 -15.29
C LEU A 286 -29.41 -16.54 -14.98
N GLN A 287 -29.03 -17.63 -15.62
CA GLN A 287 -29.69 -18.93 -15.46
C GLN A 287 -28.70 -19.91 -14.76
N GLY A 288 -28.98 -21.22 -14.86
CA GLY A 288 -28.11 -22.24 -14.31
C GLY A 288 -28.19 -22.39 -12.78
N PRO A 289 -27.16 -22.93 -12.14
CA PRO A 289 -27.18 -23.20 -10.71
C PRO A 289 -27.23 -21.90 -9.89
N VAL A 290 -27.87 -21.98 -8.72
CA VAL A 290 -27.82 -20.92 -7.71
C VAL A 290 -26.37 -20.82 -7.21
N ALA A 291 -25.87 -19.60 -7.13
CA ALA A 291 -24.51 -19.33 -6.65
C ALA A 291 -24.29 -19.83 -5.21
N PRO A 292 -23.10 -20.30 -4.86
CA PRO A 292 -22.75 -20.68 -3.49
C PRO A 292 -23.07 -19.56 -2.49
N LYS A 293 -23.28 -19.91 -1.23
CA LYS A 293 -23.68 -18.93 -0.21
C LYS A 293 -22.67 -17.76 -0.10
N ASN A 294 -21.40 -18.05 -0.15
CA ASN A 294 -20.29 -17.08 -0.06
C ASN A 294 -20.09 -16.24 -1.35
N TRP A 295 -20.83 -16.57 -2.44
CA TRP A 295 -20.82 -15.78 -3.68
C TRP A 295 -22.01 -14.81 -3.77
N ARG A 296 -22.94 -14.87 -2.82
CA ARG A 296 -24.14 -14.03 -2.88
C ARG A 296 -23.85 -12.69 -2.24
N GLY A 297 -24.13 -11.64 -3.01
CA GLY A 297 -24.12 -10.30 -2.50
C GLY A 297 -25.46 -9.88 -1.87
N ALA A 298 -25.70 -8.58 -1.78
CA ALA A 298 -26.87 -8.01 -1.10
C ALA A 298 -27.97 -7.50 -2.01
N LEU A 299 -27.83 -7.63 -3.34
CA LEU A 299 -28.92 -7.22 -4.25
C LEU A 299 -30.16 -8.13 -4.03
N PRO A 300 -31.40 -7.56 -4.16
CA PRO A 300 -32.66 -8.26 -3.89
C PRO A 300 -33.04 -9.22 -5.01
N LEU A 301 -32.17 -10.21 -5.30
CA LEU A 301 -32.35 -11.22 -6.33
C LEU A 301 -31.72 -12.57 -5.92
N THR A 302 -32.05 -13.62 -6.67
CA THR A 302 -31.36 -14.89 -6.53
C THR A 302 -30.11 -14.89 -7.39
N TYR A 303 -28.93 -14.83 -6.78
CA TYR A 303 -27.68 -14.93 -7.52
C TYR A 303 -27.54 -16.31 -8.16
N ARG A 304 -27.31 -16.31 -9.48
CA ARG A 304 -27.07 -17.51 -10.29
C ARG A 304 -25.75 -17.36 -11.03
N ILE A 305 -25.11 -18.47 -11.34
CA ILE A 305 -23.81 -18.46 -12.00
C ILE A 305 -23.94 -18.11 -13.49
N GLY A 306 -25.01 -18.53 -14.15
CA GLY A 306 -25.19 -18.40 -15.59
C GLY A 306 -25.01 -19.74 -16.31
N PRO A 307 -24.88 -19.75 -17.65
CA PRO A 307 -24.86 -18.54 -18.52
C PRO A 307 -26.21 -17.83 -18.60
N SER A 308 -26.19 -16.57 -19.08
CA SER A 308 -27.40 -15.84 -19.43
C SER A 308 -28.05 -16.42 -20.70
N THR A 309 -29.36 -16.28 -20.84
CA THR A 309 -30.10 -16.64 -22.09
C THR A 309 -29.86 -15.60 -23.18
N GLU A 310 -29.93 -14.34 -22.81
CA GLU A 310 -29.60 -13.22 -23.69
C GLU A 310 -28.09 -12.95 -23.67
N LYS A 311 -27.55 -12.61 -24.84
CA LYS A 311 -26.13 -12.22 -24.94
C LYS A 311 -25.95 -10.79 -24.51
N VAL A 312 -24.84 -10.52 -23.85
CA VAL A 312 -24.35 -9.18 -23.56
C VAL A 312 -23.53 -8.69 -24.74
N HIS A 313 -23.80 -7.46 -25.18
CA HIS A 313 -23.00 -6.72 -26.13
C HIS A 313 -22.16 -5.66 -25.34
N LEU A 314 -20.87 -5.81 -25.34
CA LEU A 314 -19.91 -4.89 -24.76
C LEU A 314 -19.07 -4.27 -25.87
N LYS A 315 -19.12 -2.93 -26.01
CA LYS A 315 -18.32 -2.20 -26.99
C LYS A 315 -17.60 -1.02 -26.33
N LEU A 316 -16.29 -1.03 -26.46
CA LEU A 316 -15.40 -0.01 -25.90
C LEU A 316 -14.46 0.51 -26.97
N ALA A 317 -14.16 1.81 -26.95
CA ALA A 317 -13.11 2.43 -27.74
C ALA A 317 -12.48 3.58 -26.95
N PHE A 318 -11.18 3.75 -27.08
CA PHE A 318 -10.39 4.73 -26.35
C PHE A 318 -9.57 5.63 -27.29
N ASN A 319 -9.19 6.79 -26.80
CA ASN A 319 -8.12 7.61 -27.37
C ASN A 319 -6.82 7.17 -26.68
N TRP A 320 -5.89 6.64 -27.45
CA TRP A 320 -4.60 6.11 -26.99
C TRP A 320 -3.51 7.17 -27.18
N ASP A 321 -3.66 8.28 -26.45
CA ASP A 321 -2.77 9.44 -26.55
C ASP A 321 -1.72 9.44 -25.42
N LEU A 322 -0.56 9.99 -25.71
CA LEU A 322 0.37 10.41 -24.65
C LEU A 322 -0.16 11.66 -23.96
N LYS A 323 0.00 11.71 -22.65
CA LYS A 323 -0.37 12.85 -21.80
C LYS A 323 0.82 13.24 -20.94
N PRO A 324 0.99 14.54 -20.64
CA PRO A 324 2.02 14.99 -19.73
C PRO A 324 1.62 14.73 -18.28
N VAL A 325 2.45 14.00 -17.56
CA VAL A 325 2.49 13.90 -16.10
C VAL A 325 3.42 15.00 -15.57
N ARG A 326 3.06 15.67 -14.44
CA ARG A 326 3.78 16.82 -13.90
C ARG A 326 4.10 16.67 -12.43
N ASP A 327 5.23 16.07 -12.14
CA ASP A 327 5.67 15.86 -10.78
C ASP A 327 6.26 17.14 -10.19
N VAL A 328 5.80 17.53 -9.00
CA VAL A 328 6.31 18.73 -8.32
C VAL A 328 7.36 18.28 -7.31
N ILE A 329 8.61 18.63 -7.56
CA ILE A 329 9.77 18.28 -6.74
C ILE A 329 10.24 19.49 -5.95
N ALA A 330 10.37 19.36 -4.63
CA ALA A 330 10.78 20.45 -3.73
C ALA A 330 11.92 19.99 -2.81
N THR A 331 13.07 20.63 -2.91
CA THR A 331 14.30 20.25 -2.21
C THR A 331 14.71 21.27 -1.16
N MET A 332 15.05 20.79 0.04
CA MET A 332 15.74 21.55 1.09
C MET A 332 17.11 20.90 1.32
N PRO A 333 18.21 21.54 0.88
CA PRO A 333 19.54 20.93 0.95
C PRO A 333 20.03 20.79 2.39
N GLY A 334 20.66 19.65 2.66
CA GLY A 334 21.33 19.35 3.92
C GLY A 334 22.63 20.12 4.10
N THR A 335 23.07 20.28 5.35
CA THR A 335 24.31 21.02 5.69
C THR A 335 25.51 20.10 5.94
N ASP A 336 25.28 18.93 6.55
CA ASP A 336 26.35 18.07 7.04
C ASP A 336 26.52 16.81 6.15
N GLU A 337 25.40 16.22 5.74
CA GLU A 337 25.32 15.05 4.86
C GLU A 337 24.38 15.35 3.67
N PRO A 338 24.70 16.32 2.79
CA PRO A 338 23.80 16.76 1.70
C PRO A 338 23.53 15.66 0.65
N ASP A 339 24.42 14.67 0.57
CA ASP A 339 24.31 13.55 -0.35
C ASP A 339 23.44 12.41 0.21
N VAL A 340 22.90 12.50 1.42
CA VAL A 340 21.94 11.57 1.98
C VAL A 340 20.55 12.19 1.92
N TRP A 341 19.61 11.51 1.26
CA TRP A 341 18.30 12.06 0.94
C TRP A 341 17.19 11.41 1.76
N VAL A 342 16.33 12.23 2.35
CA VAL A 342 15.08 11.85 2.99
C VAL A 342 13.96 12.25 2.06
N LEU A 343 13.27 11.26 1.50
CA LEU A 343 12.21 11.43 0.50
C LEU A 343 10.84 11.36 1.19
N ARG A 344 9.94 12.29 0.86
CA ARG A 344 8.57 12.35 1.36
C ARG A 344 7.61 12.67 0.23
N ALA A 345 6.57 11.86 0.03
CA ALA A 345 5.68 12.05 -1.10
C ALA A 345 4.21 11.72 -0.81
N ASN A 346 3.35 12.28 -1.64
CA ASN A 346 1.94 11.99 -1.83
C ASN A 346 1.56 12.32 -3.27
N HIS A 347 0.58 11.63 -3.84
CA HIS A 347 0.08 12.06 -5.15
C HIS A 347 -0.97 13.18 -5.01
N TYR A 348 -1.31 13.81 -6.15
CA TYR A 348 -2.29 14.90 -6.18
C TYR A 348 -3.27 14.79 -7.35
N ASP A 349 -3.06 13.87 -8.30
CA ASP A 349 -4.05 13.56 -9.34
C ASP A 349 -5.19 12.73 -8.76
N GLY A 350 -6.36 12.79 -9.37
CA GLY A 350 -7.53 12.00 -8.94
C GLY A 350 -8.35 11.52 -10.13
N TRP A 351 -9.06 10.41 -9.99
CA TRP A 351 -9.99 9.95 -11.02
C TRP A 351 -11.09 10.96 -11.31
N VAL A 352 -11.45 11.72 -10.31
CA VAL A 352 -12.48 12.77 -10.38
C VAL A 352 -12.03 13.96 -9.52
N ASN A 353 -12.77 14.27 -8.44
CA ASN A 353 -12.45 15.35 -7.52
C ASN A 353 -11.44 14.94 -6.42
N GLY A 354 -11.37 13.67 -6.06
CA GLY A 354 -10.32 13.10 -5.26
C GLY A 354 -10.11 13.74 -3.89
N ALA A 355 -11.16 14.08 -3.15
CA ALA A 355 -11.01 14.78 -1.88
C ALA A 355 -10.46 13.88 -0.77
N GLU A 356 -10.90 12.62 -0.73
CA GLU A 356 -10.31 11.60 0.12
C GLU A 356 -9.02 11.08 -0.52
N ASP A 357 -9.13 10.62 -1.74
CA ASP A 357 -8.09 9.98 -2.53
C ASP A 357 -7.69 10.86 -3.74
N PRO A 358 -6.53 11.61 -3.64
CA PRO A 358 -5.53 11.62 -2.57
C PRO A 358 -5.41 12.94 -1.80
N ILE A 359 -6.29 13.91 -2.03
CA ILE A 359 -6.07 15.27 -1.55
C ILE A 359 -6.03 15.36 -0.02
N SER A 360 -6.64 14.39 0.69
CA SER A 360 -6.59 14.34 2.16
C SER A 360 -5.16 14.17 2.69
N GLY A 361 -4.36 13.31 2.08
CA GLY A 361 -2.94 13.14 2.39
C GLY A 361 -2.09 14.28 1.85
N GLN A 362 -2.38 14.72 0.62
CA GLN A 362 -1.64 15.84 -0.01
C GLN A 362 -1.71 17.13 0.81
N VAL A 363 -2.87 17.49 1.39
CA VAL A 363 -2.97 18.71 2.21
C VAL A 363 -2.26 18.57 3.56
N ALA A 364 -2.16 17.36 4.11
CA ALA A 364 -1.36 17.10 5.30
C ALA A 364 0.14 17.27 4.99
N MET A 365 0.63 16.67 3.88
CA MET A 365 2.01 16.82 3.42
C MET A 365 2.38 18.28 3.09
N LEU A 366 1.46 19.05 2.52
CA LEU A 366 1.68 20.48 2.29
C LEU A 366 1.86 21.26 3.60
N GLU A 367 1.12 20.93 4.65
CA GLU A 367 1.30 21.53 5.98
C GLU A 367 2.61 21.13 6.65
N GLU A 368 3.10 19.88 6.43
CA GLU A 368 4.44 19.46 6.83
C GLU A 368 5.50 20.34 6.17
N ALA A 369 5.47 20.42 4.84
CA ALA A 369 6.44 21.19 4.06
C ALA A 369 6.43 22.68 4.44
N ARG A 370 5.24 23.24 4.71
CA ARG A 370 5.10 24.61 5.17
C ARG A 370 5.74 24.79 6.56
N ALA A 371 5.49 23.85 7.47
CA ALA A 371 6.04 23.91 8.82
C ALA A 371 7.57 23.82 8.82
N LEU A 372 8.15 22.93 8.02
CA LEU A 372 9.60 22.84 7.83
C LEU A 372 10.16 24.11 7.20
N GLY A 373 9.46 24.71 6.22
CA GLY A 373 9.82 25.98 5.61
C GLY A 373 9.84 27.14 6.62
N GLU A 374 8.86 27.22 7.53
CA GLU A 374 8.84 28.21 8.61
C GLU A 374 10.02 28.03 9.58
N LEU A 375 10.33 26.78 9.95
CA LEU A 375 11.49 26.49 10.80
C LEU A 375 12.80 26.88 10.10
N ALA A 376 12.91 26.61 8.79
CA ALA A 376 14.09 26.98 8.00
C ALA A 376 14.24 28.51 7.91
N GLN A 377 13.16 29.26 7.72
CA GLN A 377 13.16 30.74 7.73
C GLN A 377 13.52 31.29 9.12
N ALA A 378 13.20 30.56 10.20
CA ALA A 378 13.61 30.87 11.56
C ALA A 378 15.08 30.49 11.88
N GLY A 379 15.82 29.94 10.92
CA GLY A 379 17.24 29.63 11.03
C GLY A 379 17.60 28.16 11.24
N TRP A 380 16.62 27.25 11.31
CA TRP A 380 16.90 25.82 11.30
C TRP A 380 17.34 25.33 9.90
N LYS A 381 18.22 24.34 9.87
CA LYS A 381 18.61 23.66 8.64
C LYS A 381 18.73 22.17 8.90
N PRO A 382 18.31 21.31 7.95
CA PRO A 382 18.49 19.88 8.09
C PRO A 382 19.96 19.48 7.95
N LYS A 383 20.39 18.41 8.61
CA LYS A 383 21.71 17.79 8.37
C LYS A 383 21.74 17.10 7.00
N ARG A 384 20.66 16.39 6.63
CA ARG A 384 20.48 15.67 5.37
C ARG A 384 19.51 16.39 4.45
N THR A 385 19.65 16.19 3.17
CA THR A 385 18.74 16.78 2.17
C THR A 385 17.36 16.18 2.32
N ILE A 386 16.33 17.03 2.38
CA ILE A 386 14.93 16.63 2.40
C ILE A 386 14.31 16.95 1.04
N ILE A 387 13.62 15.98 0.44
CA ILE A 387 12.94 16.14 -0.85
C ILE A 387 11.46 15.76 -0.67
N TYR A 388 10.59 16.74 -0.89
CA TYR A 388 9.14 16.55 -0.97
C TYR A 388 8.71 16.43 -2.42
N MET A 389 7.84 15.47 -2.69
CA MET A 389 7.36 15.18 -4.04
C MET A 389 5.84 15.09 -4.03
N SER A 390 5.19 15.85 -4.91
CA SER A 390 3.77 15.70 -5.19
C SER A 390 3.63 15.06 -6.56
N TRP A 391 3.23 13.78 -6.57
CA TRP A 391 3.17 12.97 -7.78
C TRP A 391 1.89 13.22 -8.56
N ASP A 392 2.01 13.23 -9.89
CA ASP A 392 0.91 13.18 -10.84
C ASP A 392 0.84 11.79 -11.45
N GLY A 393 -0.36 11.31 -11.74
CA GLY A 393 -0.57 10.06 -12.44
C GLY A 393 -0.36 8.79 -11.61
N GLU A 394 -0.57 8.82 -10.31
CA GLU A 394 -0.67 7.64 -9.48
C GLU A 394 -1.82 6.75 -9.94
N GLU A 395 -3.01 7.34 -10.06
CA GLU A 395 -4.29 6.71 -10.32
C GLU A 395 -4.33 5.81 -11.57
N PRO A 396 -3.74 6.19 -12.70
CA PRO A 396 -3.65 5.27 -13.84
C PRO A 396 -2.64 4.14 -13.65
N MET A 397 -1.76 4.19 -12.70
CA MET A 397 -0.81 3.14 -12.27
C MET A 397 0.58 3.67 -12.03
N LEU A 398 0.71 4.53 -11.03
CA LEU A 398 1.98 5.03 -10.48
C LEU A 398 2.88 5.66 -11.55
N LEU A 399 2.29 6.41 -12.50
CA LEU A 399 3.04 6.88 -13.66
C LEU A 399 4.14 7.85 -13.28
N GLY A 400 3.81 8.94 -12.55
CA GLY A 400 4.80 9.96 -12.19
C GLY A 400 5.94 9.42 -11.35
N SER A 401 5.60 8.78 -10.25
CA SER A 401 6.58 8.22 -9.31
C SER A 401 7.49 7.17 -9.94
N THR A 402 6.94 6.30 -10.80
CA THR A 402 7.72 5.27 -11.49
C THR A 402 8.65 5.87 -12.52
N GLU A 403 8.15 6.76 -13.39
CA GLU A 403 8.97 7.39 -14.43
C GLU A 403 10.09 8.25 -13.84
N TRP A 404 9.79 8.97 -12.75
CA TRP A 404 10.80 9.73 -12.02
C TRP A 404 11.85 8.82 -11.36
N ALA A 405 11.40 7.75 -10.71
CA ALA A 405 12.29 6.79 -10.05
C ALA A 405 13.21 6.07 -11.06
N GLU A 406 12.69 5.69 -12.23
CA GLU A 406 13.49 5.10 -13.31
C GLU A 406 14.46 6.10 -13.94
N GLN A 407 14.05 7.36 -14.11
CA GLN A 407 14.91 8.43 -14.63
C GLN A 407 16.09 8.75 -13.71
N HIS A 408 15.87 8.69 -12.39
CA HIS A 408 16.85 9.03 -11.35
C HIS A 408 17.38 7.80 -10.60
N ALA A 409 17.26 6.60 -11.19
CA ALA A 409 17.53 5.33 -10.50
C ALA A 409 18.95 5.24 -9.90
N ASP A 410 19.97 5.70 -10.61
CA ASP A 410 21.36 5.63 -10.14
C ASP A 410 21.58 6.55 -8.93
N GLU A 411 21.08 7.80 -9.00
CA GLU A 411 21.17 8.78 -7.91
C GLU A 411 20.39 8.30 -6.67
N LEU A 412 19.20 7.74 -6.88
CA LEU A 412 18.36 7.20 -5.80
C LEU A 412 19.01 6.00 -5.11
N ARG A 413 19.62 5.09 -5.88
CA ARG A 413 20.36 3.96 -5.30
C ARG A 413 21.60 4.41 -4.51
N GLU A 414 22.22 5.52 -4.89
CA GLU A 414 23.39 6.06 -4.20
C GLU A 414 23.02 6.86 -2.95
N HIS A 415 21.94 7.65 -2.98
CA HIS A 415 21.70 8.72 -2.02
C HIS A 415 20.45 8.54 -1.14
N ALA A 416 19.40 7.84 -1.59
CA ALA A 416 18.15 7.79 -0.86
C ALA A 416 18.24 6.91 0.41
N ALA A 417 18.04 7.51 1.58
CA ALA A 417 17.99 6.79 2.84
C ALA A 417 16.60 6.20 3.10
N ILE A 418 15.55 6.94 2.81
CA ILE A 418 14.17 6.52 3.06
C ILE A 418 13.24 7.18 2.05
N TYR A 419 12.16 6.47 1.74
CA TYR A 419 10.97 7.03 1.09
C TYR A 419 9.78 6.90 2.04
N ILE A 420 9.14 8.01 2.39
CA ILE A 420 7.96 8.06 3.25
C ILE A 420 6.78 8.44 2.37
N ASN A 421 5.86 7.53 2.21
CA ASN A 421 4.63 7.70 1.45
C ASN A 421 3.46 8.05 2.35
N SER A 422 2.54 8.79 1.82
CA SER A 422 1.14 8.79 2.18
C SER A 422 0.31 8.87 0.91
N ASP A 423 -0.98 8.65 1.04
CA ASP A 423 -1.95 8.63 -0.03
C ASP A 423 -3.22 9.31 0.48
N SER A 424 -4.21 8.55 0.91
CA SER A 424 -5.39 9.05 1.59
C SER A 424 -5.21 9.12 3.10
N ASN A 425 -5.97 10.00 3.76
CA ASN A 425 -5.98 10.10 5.21
C ASN A 425 -7.40 10.39 5.72
N GLY A 426 -7.81 9.65 6.74
CA GLY A 426 -9.12 9.73 7.32
C GLY A 426 -9.11 9.78 8.84
N ARG A 427 -10.27 9.55 9.45
CA ARG A 427 -10.46 9.51 10.90
C ARG A 427 -10.22 8.09 11.43
N GLY A 428 -9.42 7.96 12.49
CA GLY A 428 -9.26 6.64 13.14
C GLY A 428 -7.88 6.35 13.68
N TYR A 429 -7.38 5.18 13.37
CA TYR A 429 -6.16 4.62 13.93
C TYR A 429 -4.96 4.91 13.03
N LEU A 430 -3.79 5.06 13.63
CA LEU A 430 -2.54 5.08 12.88
C LEU A 430 -2.32 3.71 12.22
N GLY A 431 -2.12 3.71 10.91
CA GLY A 431 -1.65 2.60 10.11
C GLY A 431 -0.22 2.85 9.63
N ALA A 432 0.61 1.82 9.62
CA ALA A 432 1.95 1.90 9.06
C ALA A 432 2.37 0.57 8.43
N SER A 433 2.96 0.65 7.25
CA SER A 433 3.53 -0.48 6.53
C SER A 433 4.89 -0.10 5.95
N GLY A 434 5.78 -1.05 5.73
CA GLY A 434 7.08 -0.73 5.12
C GLY A 434 8.22 -1.66 5.50
N SER A 435 9.42 -1.12 5.37
CA SER A 435 10.66 -1.80 5.70
C SER A 435 10.78 -2.01 7.22
N HIS A 436 10.89 -3.26 7.65
CA HIS A 436 10.89 -3.61 9.07
C HIS A 436 12.12 -3.12 9.84
N THR A 437 13.15 -2.67 9.14
CA THR A 437 14.28 -1.92 9.75
C THR A 437 13.85 -0.58 10.37
N LEU A 438 12.70 -0.04 9.96
CA LEU A 438 12.13 1.24 10.41
C LEU A 438 11.06 1.07 11.52
N GLU A 439 10.70 -0.16 11.89
CA GLU A 439 9.64 -0.45 12.86
C GLU A 439 9.80 0.28 14.20
N PRO A 440 10.98 0.28 14.87
CA PRO A 440 11.17 1.03 16.11
C PRO A 440 11.08 2.55 15.93
N LEU A 441 11.49 3.09 14.79
CA LEU A 441 11.34 4.52 14.48
C LEU A 441 9.87 4.92 14.45
N VAL A 442 9.03 4.18 13.70
CA VAL A 442 7.58 4.40 13.63
C VAL A 442 6.95 4.31 15.03
N ASN A 443 7.28 3.27 15.79
CA ASN A 443 6.76 3.08 17.14
C ASN A 443 7.15 4.22 18.10
N GLN A 444 8.39 4.72 18.03
CA GLN A 444 8.83 5.84 18.84
C GLN A 444 8.09 7.13 18.47
N VAL A 445 7.85 7.39 17.19
CA VAL A 445 7.05 8.55 16.75
C VAL A 445 5.59 8.40 17.21
N ALA A 446 4.96 7.26 16.99
CA ALA A 446 3.59 7.00 17.43
C ALA A 446 3.37 7.22 18.95
N ARG A 447 4.42 7.01 19.78
CA ARG A 447 4.36 7.25 21.24
C ARG A 447 4.39 8.73 21.65
N VAL A 448 4.80 9.64 20.78
CA VAL A 448 4.88 11.08 21.09
C VAL A 448 3.77 11.88 20.40
N ILE A 449 3.07 11.31 19.45
CA ILE A 449 1.90 11.94 18.82
C ILE A 449 0.63 11.67 19.64
N GLU A 450 -0.09 12.74 19.98
CA GLU A 450 -1.36 12.66 20.68
C GLU A 450 -2.49 12.38 19.67
N ASP A 451 -3.29 11.35 19.92
CA ASP A 451 -4.53 11.13 19.19
C ASP A 451 -5.51 12.28 19.44
N PRO A 452 -6.06 12.92 18.41
CA PRO A 452 -6.82 14.15 18.55
C PRO A 452 -8.13 14.00 19.33
N GLU A 453 -8.74 12.82 19.34
CA GLU A 453 -10.03 12.56 19.99
C GLU A 453 -9.87 11.97 21.38
N THR A 454 -9.07 10.93 21.54
CA THR A 454 -8.96 10.18 22.79
C THR A 454 -7.96 10.77 23.78
N LYS A 455 -7.05 11.62 23.31
CA LYS A 455 -5.93 12.17 24.10
C LYS A 455 -4.92 11.12 24.58
N ALA A 456 -5.07 9.89 24.16
CA ALA A 456 -4.04 8.86 24.29
C ALA A 456 -2.92 9.12 23.25
N THR A 457 -1.83 8.39 23.31
CA THR A 457 -0.88 8.41 22.17
C THR A 457 -1.42 7.62 20.98
N ALA A 458 -1.03 8.00 19.77
CA ALA A 458 -1.36 7.25 18.55
C ALA A 458 -0.96 5.77 18.70
N TRP A 459 0.20 5.49 19.33
CA TRP A 459 0.66 4.13 19.64
C TRP A 459 -0.30 3.35 20.55
N GLN A 460 -0.80 3.98 21.62
CA GLN A 460 -1.75 3.32 22.53
C GLN A 460 -3.06 3.00 21.84
N ARG A 461 -3.50 3.88 20.95
CA ARG A 461 -4.73 3.68 20.20
C ARG A 461 -4.58 2.59 19.14
N TRP A 462 -3.45 2.58 18.43
CA TRP A 462 -3.09 1.50 17.50
C TRP A 462 -3.03 0.15 18.22
N GLN A 463 -2.30 0.05 19.36
CA GLN A 463 -2.26 -1.17 20.15
C GLN A 463 -3.65 -1.66 20.58
N ALA A 464 -4.52 -0.74 21.02
CA ALA A 464 -5.88 -1.09 21.42
C ALA A 464 -6.72 -1.62 20.25
N ALA A 465 -6.58 -1.03 19.06
CA ALA A 465 -7.24 -1.50 17.84
C ALA A 465 -6.78 -2.91 17.46
N ASP A 466 -5.48 -3.15 17.44
CA ASP A 466 -4.92 -4.49 17.15
C ASP A 466 -5.40 -5.55 18.15
N LEU A 467 -5.46 -5.22 19.44
CA LEU A 467 -5.95 -6.13 20.47
C LEU A 467 -7.42 -6.51 20.32
N LEU A 468 -8.26 -5.58 19.84
CA LEU A 468 -9.71 -5.79 19.76
C LEU A 468 -10.18 -6.26 18.39
N HIS A 469 -9.59 -5.71 17.33
CA HIS A 469 -10.06 -5.87 15.94
C HIS A 469 -9.06 -6.63 15.06
N GLY A 470 -7.78 -6.68 15.44
CA GLY A 470 -6.73 -7.37 14.70
C GLY A 470 -6.99 -8.88 14.56
N ASP A 471 -6.36 -9.51 13.58
CA ASP A 471 -6.32 -10.95 13.45
C ASP A 471 -5.56 -11.62 14.63
N LEU A 472 -5.47 -12.92 14.64
CA LEU A 472 -4.82 -13.65 15.75
C LEU A 472 -3.33 -13.26 15.92
N LYS A 473 -2.63 -12.95 14.80
CA LYS A 473 -1.22 -12.56 14.80
C LYS A 473 -1.06 -11.14 15.36
N ALA A 474 -1.83 -10.18 14.85
CA ALA A 474 -1.83 -8.80 15.33
C ALA A 474 -2.18 -8.72 16.83
N ARG A 475 -3.21 -9.44 17.28
CA ARG A 475 -3.57 -9.51 18.71
C ARG A 475 -2.45 -10.08 19.58
N LYS A 476 -1.74 -11.11 19.11
CA LYS A 476 -0.61 -11.69 19.83
C LYS A 476 0.56 -10.71 19.90
N ASP A 477 0.91 -10.08 18.80
CA ASP A 477 1.98 -9.10 18.73
C ASP A 477 1.66 -7.90 19.63
N ALA A 478 0.47 -7.33 19.56
CA ALA A 478 0.02 -6.22 20.40
C ALA A 478 0.00 -6.55 21.91
N ALA A 479 -0.21 -7.82 22.27
CA ALA A 479 -0.19 -8.26 23.68
C ALA A 479 1.20 -8.54 24.23
N SER A 480 2.21 -8.82 23.40
CA SER A 480 3.49 -9.38 23.86
C SER A 480 4.73 -8.61 23.41
N ARG A 481 4.67 -7.77 22.37
CA ARG A 481 5.80 -7.01 21.84
C ARG A 481 5.89 -5.63 22.49
N SER A 482 7.11 -5.12 22.63
CA SER A 482 7.37 -3.74 23.04
C SER A 482 7.03 -2.75 21.93
N ASP A 483 7.31 -3.12 20.68
CA ASP A 483 6.99 -2.38 19.48
C ASP A 483 5.98 -3.16 18.63
N LEU A 484 4.95 -2.46 18.14
CA LEU A 484 3.96 -3.04 17.24
C LEU A 484 4.61 -3.30 15.88
N ARG A 485 4.28 -4.45 15.30
CA ARG A 485 4.78 -4.82 13.98
C ARG A 485 4.05 -3.99 12.92
N ILE A 486 4.83 -3.35 12.03
CA ILE A 486 4.28 -2.69 10.85
C ILE A 486 3.91 -3.72 9.77
N GLY A 487 3.04 -3.34 8.84
CA GLY A 487 2.67 -4.17 7.70
C GLY A 487 3.79 -4.31 6.66
N ALA A 488 3.66 -5.29 5.77
CA ALA A 488 4.50 -5.37 4.57
C ALA A 488 3.88 -4.54 3.43
N LEU A 489 4.72 -3.93 2.58
CA LEU A 489 4.27 -3.23 1.38
C LEU A 489 4.19 -4.18 0.18
N GLY A 490 3.17 -3.99 -0.66
CA GLY A 490 3.02 -4.65 -1.94
C GLY A 490 3.09 -3.62 -3.08
N SER A 491 1.97 -3.37 -3.72
CA SER A 491 1.74 -2.21 -4.58
C SER A 491 0.36 -1.65 -4.26
N GLY A 492 0.19 -0.38 -4.41
CA GLY A 492 -1.11 0.24 -4.10
C GLY A 492 -0.96 1.74 -3.97
N SER A 493 0.29 2.21 -3.93
CA SER A 493 0.65 3.63 -4.01
C SER A 493 2.11 3.79 -4.47
N ASP A 494 2.58 5.01 -4.54
CA ASP A 494 3.84 5.47 -5.15
C ASP A 494 5.12 4.90 -4.54
N TYR A 495 5.05 4.26 -3.37
CA TYR A 495 6.21 3.58 -2.76
C TYR A 495 6.75 2.40 -3.61
N SER A 496 5.94 1.87 -4.54
CA SER A 496 6.26 0.62 -5.26
C SER A 496 7.56 0.71 -6.04
N ALA A 497 7.83 1.81 -6.77
CA ALA A 497 9.07 1.97 -7.51
C ALA A 497 10.29 2.06 -6.58
N PHE A 498 10.13 2.64 -5.41
CA PHE A 498 11.22 2.85 -4.45
C PHE A 498 11.59 1.56 -3.72
N ILE A 499 10.62 0.82 -3.18
CA ILE A 499 10.92 -0.43 -2.45
C ILE A 499 11.07 -1.62 -3.39
N ASP A 500 10.12 -1.86 -4.31
CA ASP A 500 10.07 -3.11 -5.08
C ASP A 500 11.10 -3.16 -6.21
N HIS A 501 11.50 -1.98 -6.77
CA HIS A 501 12.45 -1.88 -7.86
C HIS A 501 13.83 -1.39 -7.41
N LEU A 502 13.89 -0.29 -6.63
CA LEU A 502 15.15 0.32 -6.25
C LEU A 502 15.72 -0.17 -4.92
N GLY A 503 14.95 -0.90 -4.11
CA GLY A 503 15.38 -1.39 -2.80
C GLY A 503 15.65 -0.27 -1.81
N ILE A 504 14.88 0.80 -1.84
CA ILE A 504 14.96 1.91 -0.90
C ILE A 504 14.05 1.60 0.27
N ALA A 505 14.56 1.71 1.51
CA ALA A 505 13.74 1.56 2.70
C ALA A 505 12.56 2.50 2.65
N SER A 506 11.34 1.97 2.72
CA SER A 506 10.11 2.73 2.50
C SER A 506 9.11 2.54 3.63
N LEU A 507 8.31 3.57 3.87
CA LEU A 507 7.15 3.56 4.75
C LEU A 507 5.93 4.08 3.98
N ASP A 508 4.76 3.55 4.32
CA ASP A 508 3.45 4.09 3.97
C ASP A 508 2.68 4.30 5.27
N VAL A 509 2.24 5.55 5.53
CA VAL A 509 1.69 5.97 6.82
C VAL A 509 0.42 6.78 6.61
N SER A 510 -0.65 6.43 7.35
CA SER A 510 -1.93 7.14 7.30
C SER A 510 -2.74 6.92 8.58
N TYR A 511 -3.83 7.68 8.73
CA TYR A 511 -4.88 7.42 9.72
C TYR A 511 -6.15 6.99 9.01
N GLY A 512 -6.97 6.14 9.65
CA GLY A 512 -8.24 5.66 9.11
C GLY A 512 -8.89 4.56 9.94
N GLY A 513 -9.98 3.98 9.40
CA GLY A 513 -10.66 2.83 9.98
C GLY A 513 -11.82 3.16 10.92
N GLU A 514 -12.24 4.42 11.02
CA GLU A 514 -13.46 4.84 11.71
C GLU A 514 -14.40 5.70 10.83
N ASP A 515 -14.01 5.93 9.58
CA ASP A 515 -14.74 6.74 8.60
C ASP A 515 -14.88 6.02 7.26
N GLU A 516 -14.97 4.70 7.29
CA GLU A 516 -15.13 3.89 6.07
C GLU A 516 -16.31 4.37 5.23
N GLY A 517 -16.10 4.44 3.92
CA GLY A 517 -17.08 4.87 2.96
C GLY A 517 -17.02 4.10 1.65
N GLY A 518 -18.10 4.18 0.87
CA GLY A 518 -18.21 3.48 -0.41
C GLY A 518 -18.05 4.38 -1.63
N ILE A 519 -17.39 5.54 -1.49
CA ILE A 519 -17.31 6.52 -2.59
C ILE A 519 -16.04 6.41 -3.44
N TYR A 520 -15.10 5.58 -3.03
CA TYR A 520 -13.79 5.40 -3.65
C TYR A 520 -13.86 5.36 -5.19
N HIS A 521 -13.09 6.25 -5.85
CA HIS A 521 -13.01 6.42 -7.30
C HIS A 521 -14.33 6.76 -8.01
N SER A 522 -15.34 7.28 -7.29
CA SER A 522 -16.59 7.78 -7.87
C SER A 522 -16.64 9.31 -7.89
N ILE A 523 -17.63 9.88 -8.57
CA ILE A 523 -17.84 11.33 -8.57
C ILE A 523 -18.18 11.89 -7.18
N TYR A 524 -18.44 11.02 -6.21
CA TYR A 524 -18.84 11.37 -4.85
C TYR A 524 -17.65 11.44 -3.91
N ASP A 525 -16.42 11.10 -4.34
CA ASP A 525 -15.19 11.45 -3.64
C ASP A 525 -14.90 12.93 -3.87
N ASP A 526 -15.50 13.77 -3.03
CA ASP A 526 -15.41 15.21 -3.12
C ASP A 526 -15.38 15.90 -1.76
N PHE A 527 -15.18 17.21 -1.77
CA PHE A 527 -15.08 18.01 -0.55
C PHE A 527 -16.35 17.95 0.31
N TYR A 528 -17.55 17.81 -0.29
CA TYR A 528 -18.79 17.68 0.45
C TYR A 528 -18.79 16.38 1.27
N TRP A 529 -18.51 15.25 0.61
CA TRP A 529 -18.48 13.96 1.29
C TRP A 529 -17.44 13.94 2.42
N TYR A 530 -16.19 14.33 2.14
CA TYR A 530 -15.10 14.32 3.10
C TYR A 530 -15.42 15.13 4.36
N THR A 531 -15.98 16.33 4.19
CA THR A 531 -16.32 17.24 5.30
C THR A 531 -17.59 16.85 6.07
N HIS A 532 -18.31 15.82 5.63
CA HIS A 532 -19.50 15.32 6.32
C HIS A 532 -19.32 13.94 6.95
N PHE A 533 -18.46 13.10 6.38
CA PHE A 533 -18.38 11.69 6.76
C PHE A 533 -16.97 11.20 7.13
N ALA A 534 -15.89 11.88 6.71
CA ALA A 534 -14.51 11.50 7.02
C ALA A 534 -13.92 12.33 8.18
N ASP A 535 -12.70 12.84 8.10
CA ASP A 535 -12.09 13.75 9.07
C ASP A 535 -12.68 15.16 8.94
N THR A 536 -13.93 15.32 9.37
CA THR A 536 -14.73 16.54 9.19
C THR A 536 -14.11 17.81 9.76
N SER A 537 -13.16 17.67 10.69
CA SER A 537 -12.46 18.76 11.37
C SER A 537 -10.98 18.87 11.01
N PHE A 538 -10.47 18.00 10.15
CA PHE A 538 -9.07 17.94 9.72
C PHE A 538 -8.06 17.76 10.86
N VAL A 539 -8.52 17.24 12.00
CA VAL A 539 -7.64 16.99 13.16
C VAL A 539 -6.76 15.75 12.95
N TYR A 540 -7.24 14.76 12.21
CA TYR A 540 -6.42 13.60 11.80
C TYR A 540 -5.47 13.96 10.65
N GLY A 541 -5.85 14.86 9.74
CA GLY A 541 -4.89 15.46 8.79
C GLY A 541 -3.74 16.16 9.52
N ARG A 542 -4.02 16.89 10.61
CA ARG A 542 -2.96 17.46 11.46
C ARG A 542 -2.15 16.38 12.16
N ALA A 543 -2.77 15.32 12.68
CA ALA A 543 -2.06 14.22 13.35
C ALA A 543 -1.12 13.51 12.38
N MET A 544 -1.55 13.31 11.13
CA MET A 544 -0.72 12.76 10.06
C MET A 544 0.48 13.68 9.77
N ALA A 545 0.25 14.98 9.54
CA ALA A 545 1.33 15.94 9.33
C ALA A 545 2.34 15.96 10.49
N GLN A 546 1.86 15.82 11.74
CA GLN A 546 2.72 15.71 12.91
C GLN A 546 3.52 14.40 12.91
N THR A 547 2.90 13.28 12.54
CA THR A 547 3.53 11.95 12.51
C THR A 547 4.62 11.90 11.44
N ASP A 548 4.26 12.18 10.19
CA ASP A 548 5.17 12.03 9.06
C ASP A 548 6.28 13.06 9.08
N GLY A 549 5.94 14.31 9.43
CA GLY A 549 6.97 15.33 9.58
C GLY A 549 7.94 15.06 10.75
N THR A 550 7.50 14.37 11.81
CA THR A 550 8.40 13.90 12.88
C THR A 550 9.29 12.76 12.38
N LEU A 551 8.77 11.82 11.55
CA LEU A 551 9.60 10.81 10.87
C LEU A 551 10.67 11.46 9.99
N VAL A 552 10.27 12.45 9.16
CA VAL A 552 11.20 13.22 8.30
C VAL A 552 12.27 13.91 9.15
N LEU A 553 11.90 14.59 10.23
CA LEU A 553 12.84 15.30 11.10
C LEU A 553 13.85 14.32 11.71
N ARG A 554 13.40 13.19 12.28
CA ARG A 554 14.29 12.19 12.87
C ARG A 554 15.26 11.61 11.85
N MET A 555 14.79 11.29 10.65
CA MET A 555 15.66 10.80 9.57
C MET A 555 16.66 11.86 9.10
N ALA A 556 16.21 13.12 9.01
CA ALA A 556 17.06 14.21 8.57
C ALA A 556 18.10 14.66 9.62
N GLN A 557 17.85 14.46 10.92
CA GLN A 557 18.66 15.01 12.00
C GLN A 557 19.44 13.97 12.82
N ALA A 558 19.09 12.68 12.73
CA ALA A 558 19.78 11.63 13.48
C ALA A 558 21.30 11.68 13.26
N ASP A 559 22.06 11.44 14.32
CA ASP A 559 23.52 11.31 14.23
C ASP A 559 23.90 10.01 13.50
N LEU A 560 23.19 8.92 13.82
CA LEU A 560 23.23 7.64 13.13
C LEU A 560 21.83 7.33 12.61
N LEU A 561 21.67 6.95 11.34
CA LEU A 561 20.36 6.60 10.77
C LEU A 561 19.65 5.55 11.64
N PRO A 562 18.37 5.75 11.96
CA PRO A 562 17.63 4.97 12.97
C PRO A 562 17.11 3.62 12.44
N TYR A 563 17.97 2.82 11.81
CA TYR A 563 17.64 1.47 11.35
C TYR A 563 17.81 0.45 12.48
N ASP A 564 16.93 -0.54 12.52
CA ASP A 564 16.96 -1.66 13.48
C ASP A 564 16.86 -3.01 12.75
N PHE A 565 17.92 -3.77 12.81
CA PHE A 565 17.99 -5.06 12.15
C PHE A 565 17.42 -6.21 12.98
N ALA A 566 17.19 -6.01 14.28
CA ALA A 566 16.56 -7.02 15.13
C ALA A 566 15.07 -7.17 14.78
N SER A 567 14.38 -6.07 14.49
CA SER A 567 12.99 -6.08 14.02
C SER A 567 12.85 -6.75 12.64
N LEU A 568 13.80 -6.47 11.73
CA LEU A 568 13.86 -7.15 10.42
C LEU A 568 14.05 -8.66 10.60
N ALA A 569 15.04 -9.09 11.38
CA ALA A 569 15.33 -10.51 11.61
C ALA A 569 14.12 -11.24 12.21
N ASP A 570 13.48 -10.67 13.25
CA ASP A 570 12.26 -11.22 13.86
C ASP A 570 11.13 -11.41 12.84
N THR A 571 10.93 -10.43 11.97
CA THR A 571 9.90 -10.52 10.92
C THR A 571 10.23 -11.54 9.84
N LEU A 572 11.49 -11.66 9.41
CA LEU A 572 11.90 -12.67 8.45
C LEU A 572 11.74 -14.11 8.99
N HIS A 573 11.91 -14.32 10.31
CA HIS A 573 11.54 -15.59 10.96
C HIS A 573 10.05 -15.90 10.85
N VAL A 574 9.18 -14.90 11.04
CA VAL A 574 7.73 -15.07 10.85
C VAL A 574 7.42 -15.47 9.42
N TYR A 575 7.96 -14.78 8.43
CA TYR A 575 7.73 -15.07 7.01
C TYR A 575 8.24 -16.46 6.60
N THR A 576 9.40 -16.88 7.11
CA THR A 576 9.92 -18.23 6.91
C THR A 576 9.01 -19.28 7.53
N GLY A 577 8.49 -19.02 8.72
CA GLY A 577 7.50 -19.88 9.38
C GLY A 577 6.23 -20.03 8.55
N GLU A 578 5.74 -18.95 7.97
CA GLU A 578 4.57 -18.94 7.08
C GLU A 578 4.81 -19.76 5.80
N LEU A 579 6.00 -19.67 5.18
CA LEU A 579 6.34 -20.50 4.02
C LEU A 579 6.34 -22.00 4.35
N LYS A 580 6.90 -22.39 5.49
CA LYS A 580 6.89 -23.78 5.95
C LYS A 580 5.47 -24.26 6.21
N ALA A 581 4.64 -23.44 6.86
CA ALA A 581 3.23 -23.75 7.10
C ALA A 581 2.41 -23.86 5.80
N LEU A 582 2.68 -22.99 4.82
CA LEU A 582 2.07 -23.04 3.49
C LEU A 582 2.37 -24.36 2.78
N LEU A 583 3.63 -24.84 2.83
CA LEU A 583 4.02 -26.12 2.24
C LEU A 583 3.27 -27.29 2.90
N GLU A 584 3.12 -27.30 4.23
CA GLU A 584 2.35 -28.32 4.94
C GLU A 584 0.86 -28.25 4.59
N THR A 585 0.31 -27.06 4.42
CA THR A 585 -1.07 -26.86 3.94
C THR A 585 -1.23 -27.50 2.55
N ARG A 586 -0.31 -27.25 1.61
CA ARG A 586 -0.35 -27.85 0.26
C ARG A 586 -0.22 -29.39 0.29
N ARG A 587 0.54 -29.96 1.25
CA ARG A 587 0.60 -31.43 1.48
C ARG A 587 -0.72 -31.98 1.95
N SER A 588 -1.35 -31.31 2.93
CA SER A 588 -2.66 -31.69 3.45
C SER A 588 -3.74 -31.67 2.36
N GLU A 589 -3.80 -30.58 1.58
CA GLU A 589 -4.72 -30.45 0.44
C GLU A 589 -4.56 -31.59 -0.58
N ALA A 590 -3.32 -31.96 -0.92
CA ALA A 590 -3.05 -33.04 -1.85
C ALA A 590 -3.52 -34.41 -1.29
N ALA A 591 -3.30 -34.67 0.00
CA ALA A 591 -3.75 -35.90 0.67
C ALA A 591 -5.28 -35.96 0.78
N GLU A 592 -5.93 -34.86 1.15
CA GLU A 592 -7.39 -34.73 1.22
C GLU A 592 -8.03 -34.93 -0.17
N ARG A 593 -7.50 -34.26 -1.19
CA ARG A 593 -7.97 -34.41 -2.57
C ARG A 593 -7.83 -35.85 -3.06
N LYS A 594 -6.69 -36.52 -2.77
CA LYS A 594 -6.46 -37.91 -3.10
C LYS A 594 -7.50 -38.81 -2.41
N SER A 595 -7.80 -38.61 -1.14
CA SER A 595 -8.80 -39.34 -0.37
C SER A 595 -10.21 -39.12 -0.92
N ALA A 596 -10.57 -37.87 -1.22
CA ALA A 596 -11.88 -37.53 -1.79
C ALA A 596 -12.11 -38.19 -3.17
N LEU A 597 -11.08 -38.23 -4.02
CA LEU A 597 -11.13 -38.90 -5.32
C LEU A 597 -11.27 -40.42 -5.16
N ALA A 598 -10.49 -41.02 -4.25
CA ALA A 598 -10.56 -42.47 -4.00
C ALA A 598 -11.93 -42.92 -3.46
N LEU A 599 -12.59 -42.10 -2.65
CA LEU A 599 -13.94 -42.35 -2.12
C LEU A 599 -15.04 -41.98 -3.12
N ASN A 600 -14.73 -41.43 -4.29
CA ASN A 600 -15.72 -40.85 -5.20
C ASN A 600 -16.63 -39.80 -4.51
N ALA A 601 -16.07 -39.07 -3.54
CA ALA A 601 -16.83 -38.15 -2.67
C ALA A 601 -17.59 -37.08 -3.44
N TYR A 602 -17.02 -36.57 -4.52
CA TYR A 602 -17.63 -35.56 -5.38
C TYR A 602 -18.95 -36.02 -5.99
N ALA A 603 -19.01 -37.24 -6.49
CA ALA A 603 -20.23 -37.82 -7.02
C ALA A 603 -21.24 -38.17 -5.91
N LEU A 604 -20.75 -38.70 -4.78
CA LEU A 604 -21.62 -39.12 -3.66
C LEU A 604 -22.28 -37.96 -2.93
N THR A 605 -21.68 -36.77 -2.95
CA THR A 605 -22.20 -35.52 -2.32
C THR A 605 -22.88 -34.60 -3.28
N SER A 606 -22.82 -34.86 -4.60
CA SER A 606 -23.47 -34.04 -5.64
C SER A 606 -24.98 -34.13 -5.57
N ASP A 607 -25.66 -33.02 -5.83
CA ASP A 607 -27.07 -33.05 -6.23
C ASP A 607 -27.17 -33.75 -7.60
N PRO A 608 -27.93 -34.83 -7.74
CA PRO A 608 -28.07 -35.54 -9.04
C PRO A 608 -28.58 -34.65 -10.20
N ARG A 609 -29.24 -33.56 -9.87
CA ARG A 609 -29.72 -32.57 -10.87
C ARG A 609 -28.61 -31.63 -11.31
N HIS A 610 -27.55 -31.47 -10.52
CA HIS A 610 -26.41 -30.60 -10.73
C HIS A 610 -25.14 -31.35 -10.27
N PRO A 611 -24.68 -32.35 -11.04
CA PRO A 611 -23.55 -33.19 -10.63
C PRO A 611 -22.25 -32.34 -10.61
N MET A 612 -21.49 -32.51 -9.52
CA MET A 612 -20.17 -31.89 -9.41
C MET A 612 -19.14 -32.61 -10.28
N VAL A 613 -18.28 -31.85 -10.95
CA VAL A 613 -17.13 -32.40 -11.66
C VAL A 613 -15.99 -32.56 -10.65
N ALA A 614 -15.47 -33.78 -10.55
CA ALA A 614 -14.32 -34.06 -9.69
C ALA A 614 -13.10 -33.31 -10.23
N PRO A 615 -12.39 -32.50 -9.41
CA PRO A 615 -11.17 -31.84 -9.84
C PRO A 615 -10.04 -32.85 -10.07
N PRO A 616 -8.99 -32.52 -10.82
CA PRO A 616 -7.83 -33.37 -11.01
C PRO A 616 -7.12 -33.66 -9.68
N ALA A 617 -6.39 -34.77 -9.63
CA ALA A 617 -5.50 -35.08 -8.52
C ALA A 617 -4.42 -33.99 -8.40
N LEU A 618 -4.05 -33.68 -7.17
CA LEU A 618 -2.96 -32.75 -6.89
C LEU A 618 -1.65 -33.54 -6.71
N GLU A 619 -0.57 -32.95 -7.19
CA GLU A 619 0.77 -33.44 -6.91
C GLU A 619 1.08 -33.28 -5.41
N THR A 620 1.66 -34.31 -4.79
CA THR A 620 2.13 -34.21 -3.41
C THR A 620 3.42 -33.37 -3.39
N PRO A 621 3.47 -32.26 -2.63
CA PRO A 621 4.67 -31.46 -2.53
C PRO A 621 5.90 -32.28 -2.14
N PRO A 622 7.03 -32.15 -2.83
CA PRO A 622 8.27 -32.78 -2.45
C PRO A 622 8.84 -32.18 -1.16
N TYR A 623 9.95 -32.72 -0.70
CA TYR A 623 10.76 -32.04 0.32
C TYR A 623 11.38 -30.77 -0.33
N LEU A 624 11.23 -29.63 0.34
CA LEU A 624 11.94 -28.39 0.03
C LEU A 624 13.00 -28.13 1.10
N ASN A 625 14.18 -27.70 0.68
CA ASN A 625 15.29 -27.49 1.59
C ASN A 625 15.32 -26.05 2.15
N PHE A 626 14.77 -25.85 3.34
CA PHE A 626 14.82 -24.55 4.04
C PHE A 626 16.12 -24.30 4.83
N ALA A 627 17.05 -25.26 4.89
CA ALA A 627 18.28 -25.09 5.67
C ALA A 627 19.13 -23.89 5.27
N PRO A 628 19.30 -23.51 3.98
CA PRO A 628 20.00 -22.29 3.62
C PRO A 628 19.36 -21.05 4.24
N LEU A 629 18.02 -20.95 4.19
CA LEU A 629 17.28 -19.84 4.75
C LEU A 629 17.36 -19.77 6.28
N ASP A 630 17.26 -20.91 6.98
CA ASP A 630 17.44 -20.98 8.43
C ASP A 630 18.85 -20.59 8.87
N ASN A 631 19.88 -20.94 8.08
CA ASN A 631 21.25 -20.57 8.34
C ASN A 631 21.50 -19.07 8.15
N ALA A 632 20.97 -18.49 7.08
CA ALA A 632 21.04 -17.05 6.78
C ALA A 632 20.37 -16.22 7.89
N LEU A 633 19.18 -16.64 8.33
CA LEU A 633 18.49 -16.02 9.47
C LEU A 633 19.32 -16.10 10.76
N THR A 634 19.95 -17.23 11.05
CA THR A 634 20.84 -17.37 12.22
C THR A 634 22.05 -16.41 12.13
N ALA A 635 22.60 -16.21 10.94
CA ALA A 635 23.68 -15.25 10.70
C ALA A 635 23.20 -13.80 10.91
N LEU A 636 22.00 -13.48 10.40
CA LEU A 636 21.38 -12.16 10.57
C LEU A 636 21.03 -11.88 12.04
N ASP A 637 20.49 -12.85 12.79
CA ASP A 637 20.22 -12.72 14.23
C ASP A 637 21.47 -12.31 15.00
N LYS A 638 22.58 -12.99 14.71
CA LYS A 638 23.86 -12.69 15.34
C LYS A 638 24.36 -11.29 14.97
N ALA A 639 24.35 -10.94 13.69
CA ALA A 639 24.79 -9.64 13.20
C ALA A 639 23.93 -8.50 13.78
N ALA A 640 22.61 -8.67 13.80
CA ALA A 640 21.67 -7.71 14.37
C ALA A 640 21.89 -7.49 15.88
N ALA A 641 22.12 -8.57 16.64
CA ALA A 641 22.44 -8.46 18.08
C ALA A 641 23.78 -7.75 18.32
N ASP A 642 24.79 -8.03 17.49
CA ASP A 642 26.11 -7.36 17.57
C ASP A 642 25.95 -5.86 17.21
N TYR A 643 25.21 -5.53 16.15
CA TYR A 643 24.91 -4.15 15.75
C TYR A 643 24.14 -3.38 16.84
N THR A 644 23.09 -3.96 17.40
CA THR A 644 22.29 -3.34 18.48
C THR A 644 23.15 -2.99 19.68
N ARG A 645 24.08 -3.89 20.06
CA ARG A 645 25.01 -3.66 21.16
C ARG A 645 26.01 -2.55 20.82
N ALA A 646 26.62 -2.58 19.63
CA ALA A 646 27.57 -1.58 19.16
C ALA A 646 26.92 -0.19 19.06
N ARG A 647 25.73 -0.11 18.51
CA ARG A 647 24.94 1.14 18.43
C ARG A 647 24.65 1.72 19.81
N LYS A 648 24.13 0.91 20.73
CA LYS A 648 23.85 1.39 22.10
C LYS A 648 25.10 1.94 22.78
N ALA A 649 26.24 1.31 22.57
CA ALA A 649 27.50 1.83 23.07
C ALA A 649 27.95 3.13 22.37
N ALA A 650 27.61 3.28 21.09
CA ALA A 650 27.84 4.49 20.29
C ALA A 650 26.98 5.67 20.72
N ASP A 651 25.71 5.46 21.05
CA ASP A 651 24.78 6.51 21.54
C ASP A 651 25.29 7.19 22.83
N GLU A 652 26.11 6.49 23.61
CA GLU A 652 26.72 7.00 24.87
C GLU A 652 28.04 7.76 24.64
N LYS A 653 28.56 7.80 23.40
CA LYS A 653 29.90 8.35 23.07
C LYS A 653 29.82 9.39 21.95
N THR A 654 30.85 10.20 21.86
CA THR A 654 31.07 11.08 20.72
C THR A 654 31.88 10.33 19.66
N ILE A 655 31.26 9.94 18.57
CA ILE A 655 31.92 9.40 17.38
C ILE A 655 32.29 10.56 16.45
N ALA A 656 33.44 10.44 15.76
CA ALA A 656 33.86 11.45 14.80
C ALA A 656 32.84 11.58 13.66
N ALA A 657 32.52 12.82 13.27
CA ALA A 657 31.49 13.11 12.26
C ALA A 657 31.77 12.41 10.92
N ASP A 658 33.01 12.41 10.46
CA ASP A 658 33.40 11.74 9.19
C ASP A 658 33.15 10.24 9.24
N LYS A 659 33.29 9.62 10.40
CA LYS A 659 33.02 8.20 10.59
C LYS A 659 31.52 7.91 10.62
N LEU A 660 30.74 8.73 11.33
CA LEU A 660 29.28 8.61 11.31
C LEU A 660 28.72 8.75 9.88
N LYS A 661 29.26 9.74 9.12
CA LYS A 661 28.88 9.92 7.72
C LYS A 661 29.17 8.65 6.91
N ALA A 662 30.36 8.07 7.01
CA ALA A 662 30.70 6.83 6.29
C ALA A 662 29.78 5.67 6.67
N ILE A 663 29.46 5.51 7.96
CA ILE A 663 28.52 4.46 8.43
C ILE A 663 27.11 4.72 7.90
N ASN A 664 26.64 5.98 7.88
CA ASN A 664 25.32 6.33 7.34
C ASN A 664 25.24 6.04 5.82
N GLU A 665 26.31 6.33 5.05
CA GLU A 665 26.42 6.00 3.63
C GLU A 665 26.36 4.48 3.37
N GLU A 666 26.85 3.65 4.29
CA GLU A 666 26.70 2.20 4.20
C GLU A 666 25.32 1.72 4.68
N LEU A 667 24.75 2.33 5.73
CA LEU A 667 23.42 1.98 6.26
C LEU A 667 22.32 2.12 5.22
N ILE A 668 22.38 3.14 4.37
CA ILE A 668 21.40 3.31 3.30
C ILE A 668 21.41 2.18 2.26
N GLN A 669 22.47 1.35 2.24
CA GLN A 669 22.56 0.20 1.33
C GLN A 669 21.88 -1.07 1.88
N ALA A 670 21.40 -1.06 3.11
CA ALA A 670 20.84 -2.23 3.78
C ALA A 670 19.63 -2.82 3.00
N GLU A 671 18.57 -2.06 2.77
CA GLU A 671 17.39 -2.56 2.05
C GLU A 671 17.75 -3.10 0.64
N ARG A 672 18.76 -2.50 -0.01
CA ARG A 672 19.24 -2.89 -1.34
C ARG A 672 19.90 -4.27 -1.36
N LYS A 673 20.42 -4.77 -0.22
CA LYS A 673 20.92 -6.14 -0.11
C LYS A 673 19.82 -7.19 -0.26
N LEU A 674 18.59 -6.80 0.01
CA LEU A 674 17.42 -7.66 -0.12
C LEU A 674 16.82 -7.68 -1.53
N THR A 675 17.50 -7.08 -2.51
CA THR A 675 17.08 -7.06 -3.93
C THR A 675 17.95 -7.96 -4.81
N SER A 676 17.50 -8.18 -6.02
CA SER A 676 18.24 -8.91 -7.07
C SER A 676 17.96 -8.31 -8.44
N ALA A 677 19.00 -7.89 -9.15
CA ALA A 677 18.88 -7.36 -10.51
C ALA A 677 18.28 -8.34 -11.55
N GLN A 678 18.12 -9.62 -11.20
CA GLN A 678 17.37 -10.58 -12.01
C GLN A 678 15.86 -10.43 -11.85
N GLY A 679 15.42 -9.70 -10.83
CA GLY A 679 14.03 -9.55 -10.44
C GLY A 679 13.37 -10.86 -10.02
N LEU A 680 12.07 -10.81 -9.81
CA LEU A 680 11.25 -11.96 -9.47
C LEU A 680 10.90 -12.80 -10.71
N PRO A 681 10.61 -14.09 -10.57
CA PRO A 681 10.17 -14.92 -11.69
C PRO A 681 9.00 -14.29 -12.45
N ARG A 682 9.12 -14.22 -13.79
CA ARG A 682 8.13 -13.66 -14.73
C ARG A 682 7.97 -12.12 -14.69
N ARG A 683 8.58 -11.43 -13.74
CA ARG A 683 8.47 -9.97 -13.54
C ARG A 683 9.81 -9.37 -13.11
N PRO A 684 10.76 -9.26 -14.03
CA PRO A 684 12.13 -8.84 -13.73
C PRO A 684 12.24 -7.40 -13.19
N TRP A 685 11.23 -6.57 -13.41
CA TRP A 685 11.20 -5.21 -12.85
C TRP A 685 11.04 -5.20 -11.32
N MET A 686 10.34 -6.18 -10.75
CA MET A 686 10.23 -6.34 -9.31
C MET A 686 11.51 -7.01 -8.78
N GLU A 687 12.43 -6.22 -8.23
CA GLU A 687 13.75 -6.66 -7.80
C GLU A 687 13.79 -7.12 -6.34
N HIS A 688 12.87 -6.65 -5.49
CA HIS A 688 12.87 -6.96 -4.07
C HIS A 688 12.44 -8.40 -3.78
N LEU A 689 13.27 -9.14 -2.98
CA LEU A 689 13.04 -10.56 -2.71
C LEU A 689 12.16 -10.83 -1.47
N ILE A 690 11.95 -9.80 -0.62
CA ILE A 690 11.16 -9.93 0.60
C ILE A 690 9.73 -9.38 0.41
N TYR A 691 9.55 -8.35 -0.41
CA TYR A 691 8.26 -7.69 -0.64
C TYR A 691 7.96 -7.61 -2.13
N ALA A 692 6.72 -7.83 -2.50
CA ALA A 692 6.20 -7.49 -3.82
C ALA A 692 4.65 -7.61 -3.83
N PRO A 693 3.95 -6.99 -4.80
CA PRO A 693 2.54 -7.28 -5.05
C PRO A 693 2.37 -8.72 -5.49
N GLY A 694 1.28 -9.37 -5.09
CA GLY A 694 1.03 -10.77 -5.48
C GLY A 694 0.67 -10.93 -6.95
N TRP A 695 1.26 -11.92 -7.63
CA TRP A 695 1.05 -12.18 -9.07
C TRP A 695 -0.41 -12.34 -9.48
N PHE A 696 -1.23 -12.93 -8.59
CA PHE A 696 -2.68 -13.13 -8.79
C PHE A 696 -3.55 -12.43 -7.74
N THR A 697 -2.95 -11.60 -6.87
CA THR A 697 -3.70 -10.81 -5.89
C THR A 697 -3.56 -9.31 -6.12
N GLY A 698 -2.47 -8.86 -6.73
CA GLY A 698 -2.21 -7.46 -6.99
C GLY A 698 -1.80 -6.71 -5.71
N TYR A 699 -2.51 -5.67 -5.29
CA TYR A 699 -2.17 -4.78 -4.18
C TYR A 699 -1.61 -5.47 -2.94
N GLY A 700 -2.19 -6.57 -2.53
CA GLY A 700 -1.76 -7.26 -1.31
C GLY A 700 -0.31 -7.74 -1.40
N ALA A 701 0.48 -7.38 -0.39
CA ALA A 701 1.87 -7.78 -0.30
C ALA A 701 2.01 -9.30 -0.21
N LYS A 702 2.90 -9.85 -1.03
CA LYS A 702 3.44 -11.20 -0.87
C LYS A 702 4.82 -11.09 -0.25
N THR A 703 4.96 -11.66 0.93
CA THR A 703 6.24 -11.73 1.63
C THR A 703 7.05 -12.92 1.15
N MET A 704 8.34 -12.72 0.89
CA MET A 704 9.19 -13.69 0.18
C MET A 704 8.49 -14.22 -1.10
N PRO A 705 8.17 -13.32 -2.06
CA PRO A 705 7.26 -13.63 -3.17
C PRO A 705 7.73 -14.78 -4.06
N GLY A 706 9.02 -14.89 -4.32
CA GLY A 706 9.58 -15.96 -5.16
C GLY A 706 9.20 -17.37 -4.69
N PRO A 707 9.65 -17.80 -3.49
CA PRO A 707 9.28 -19.12 -2.97
C PRO A 707 7.79 -19.25 -2.62
N ARG A 708 7.13 -18.18 -2.13
CA ARG A 708 5.71 -18.22 -1.75
C ARG A 708 4.83 -18.53 -2.95
N GLU A 709 4.93 -17.75 -4.03
CA GLU A 709 4.14 -17.94 -5.24
C GLU A 709 4.46 -19.27 -5.93
N ALA A 710 5.72 -19.70 -5.90
CA ALA A 710 6.11 -21.00 -6.45
C ALA A 710 5.44 -22.15 -5.68
N ILE A 711 5.32 -22.08 -4.35
CA ILE A 711 4.59 -23.06 -3.52
C ILE A 711 3.08 -22.97 -3.78
N GLU A 712 2.51 -21.75 -3.82
CA GLU A 712 1.08 -21.52 -4.08
C GLU A 712 0.67 -22.11 -5.43
N GLU A 713 1.48 -21.90 -6.46
CA GLU A 713 1.27 -22.37 -7.83
C GLU A 713 1.78 -23.80 -8.09
N ARG A 714 2.30 -24.49 -7.07
CA ARG A 714 2.80 -25.88 -7.14
C ARG A 714 4.01 -26.05 -8.09
N ARG A 715 4.79 -24.98 -8.29
CA ARG A 715 6.05 -24.96 -9.05
C ARG A 715 7.23 -25.27 -8.12
N TYR A 716 7.25 -26.48 -7.54
CA TYR A 716 8.15 -26.82 -6.44
C TYR A 716 9.64 -26.79 -6.80
N ALA A 717 10.02 -27.05 -8.04
CA ALA A 717 11.40 -26.91 -8.48
C ALA A 717 11.87 -25.44 -8.44
N ASP A 718 10.99 -24.51 -8.83
CA ASP A 718 11.26 -23.08 -8.72
C ASP A 718 11.31 -22.64 -7.26
N ALA A 719 10.43 -23.19 -6.39
CA ALA A 719 10.40 -22.86 -4.98
C ALA A 719 11.74 -23.15 -4.29
N ASP A 720 12.37 -24.29 -4.58
CA ASP A 720 13.66 -24.66 -3.96
C ASP A 720 14.79 -23.72 -4.39
N SER A 721 14.81 -23.30 -5.66
CA SER A 721 15.76 -22.30 -6.16
C SER A 721 15.52 -20.90 -5.58
N GLU A 722 14.28 -20.49 -5.44
CA GLU A 722 13.92 -19.18 -4.87
C GLU A 722 14.20 -19.10 -3.36
N ILE A 723 14.02 -20.20 -2.61
CA ILE A 723 14.46 -20.29 -1.20
C ILE A 723 15.96 -19.99 -1.09
N ALA A 724 16.78 -20.55 -1.99
CA ALA A 724 18.21 -20.32 -1.98
C ALA A 724 18.58 -18.87 -2.34
N ARG A 725 17.83 -18.24 -3.27
CA ARG A 725 18.03 -16.82 -3.63
C ARG A 725 17.73 -15.89 -2.47
N VAL A 726 16.60 -16.09 -1.79
CA VAL A 726 16.23 -15.30 -0.60
C VAL A 726 17.27 -15.49 0.51
N ALA A 727 17.73 -16.73 0.74
CA ALA A 727 18.78 -17.01 1.71
C ALA A 727 20.06 -16.25 1.42
N HIS A 728 20.48 -16.18 0.15
CA HIS A 728 21.68 -15.44 -0.26
C HIS A 728 21.55 -13.92 0.00
N ALA A 729 20.38 -13.33 -0.31
CA ALA A 729 20.15 -11.92 -0.03
C ALA A 729 20.19 -11.61 1.48
N ILE A 730 19.63 -12.50 2.31
CA ILE A 730 19.71 -12.37 3.77
C ILE A 730 21.14 -12.55 4.28
N ASP A 731 21.94 -13.44 3.67
CA ASP A 731 23.39 -13.57 4.01
C ASP A 731 24.16 -12.30 3.66
N ASP A 732 23.88 -11.66 2.53
CA ASP A 732 24.49 -10.39 2.11
C ASP A 732 24.11 -9.25 3.07
N GLU A 733 22.87 -9.20 3.51
CA GLU A 733 22.40 -8.26 4.54
C GLU A 733 23.10 -8.52 5.89
N ALA A 734 23.18 -9.78 6.33
CA ALA A 734 23.85 -10.16 7.56
C ALA A 734 25.37 -9.77 7.54
N ALA A 735 26.00 -9.90 6.38
CA ALA A 735 27.41 -9.51 6.22
C ALA A 735 27.60 -8.00 6.36
N LEU A 736 26.72 -7.18 5.75
CA LEU A 736 26.73 -5.73 5.90
C LEU A 736 26.51 -5.32 7.37
N VAL A 737 25.49 -5.88 8.02
CA VAL A 737 25.14 -5.56 9.42
C VAL A 737 26.30 -5.92 10.38
N ALA A 738 26.97 -7.05 10.16
CA ALA A 738 28.15 -7.45 10.94
C ALA A 738 29.35 -6.51 10.72
N HIS A 739 29.52 -6.03 9.48
CA HIS A 739 30.54 -5.02 9.17
C HIS A 739 30.25 -3.71 9.91
N LEU A 740 29.02 -3.19 9.82
CA LEU A 740 28.59 -1.97 10.51
C LEU A 740 28.78 -2.06 12.03
N ALA A 741 28.45 -3.21 12.64
CA ALA A 741 28.71 -3.46 14.05
C ALA A 741 30.21 -3.32 14.39
N THR A 742 31.08 -3.87 13.54
CA THR A 742 32.54 -3.81 13.72
C THR A 742 33.04 -2.38 13.59
N GLU A 743 32.54 -1.61 12.62
CA GLU A 743 32.92 -0.22 12.44
C GLU A 743 32.49 0.65 13.63
N LEU A 744 31.32 0.43 14.20
CA LEU A 744 30.87 1.13 15.41
C LEU A 744 31.74 0.78 16.64
N GLU A 745 32.24 -0.46 16.76
CA GLU A 745 33.12 -0.91 17.87
C GLU A 745 34.59 -0.48 17.70
N ALA A 746 35.07 -0.19 16.45
CA ALA A 746 36.49 0.07 16.16
C ALA A 746 37.05 1.29 16.92
N ASP A 747 36.24 2.28 17.29
CA ASP A 747 36.62 3.43 18.07
C ASP A 747 36.94 3.08 19.54
N GLU A 748 36.38 2.01 20.09
CA GLU A 748 36.72 1.56 21.45
C GLU A 748 38.17 1.08 21.57
N ARG A 749 38.67 0.39 20.55
CA ARG A 749 40.04 -0.18 20.55
C ARG A 749 41.12 0.90 20.40
N ALA A 750 40.83 1.96 19.63
CA ALA A 750 41.74 3.09 19.46
C ALA A 750 41.84 3.93 20.74
N ALA A 751 40.77 4.17 21.46
CA ALA A 751 40.77 4.88 22.74
C ALA A 751 41.39 4.04 23.90
N GLY A 752 41.18 2.73 23.92
CA GLY A 752 41.73 1.82 24.90
C GLY A 752 43.24 1.59 24.76
N SER A 753 43.81 1.67 23.56
CA SER A 753 45.25 1.49 23.30
C SER A 753 46.07 2.73 23.66
N SER A 754 45.51 3.92 23.73
CA SER A 754 46.18 5.16 24.12
C SER A 754 46.31 5.36 25.65
N SER A 755 45.50 4.64 26.46
CA SER A 755 45.54 4.73 27.92
C SER A 755 46.50 3.71 28.60
N GLY A 756 47.07 2.78 27.82
CA GLY A 756 47.98 1.72 28.33
C GLY A 756 49.45 2.04 28.29
N GLY A 757 49.87 3.23 27.86
CA GLY A 757 51.28 3.59 27.61
C GLY A 757 51.97 4.51 28.67
N ALA A 758 51.42 4.65 29.88
CA ALA A 758 52.04 5.44 30.91
C ALA A 758 52.08 4.68 32.25
N ARG A 759 53.01 3.75 32.38
CA ARG A 759 53.55 3.28 33.68
C ARG A 759 55.05 3.03 33.55
#